data_2cae07af28e9aa35b4704df56e124c24
#
_entry.id   2cae07af28e9aa35b4704df56e124c24
#
_cell.length_a   1.000
_cell.length_b   1.000
_cell.length_c   1.000
_cell.angle_alpha   90.00
_cell.angle_beta   90.00
_cell.angle_gamma   90.00
#
_symmetry.space_group_name_H-M   'P 1'
#
loop_
_entity.id
_entity.type
_entity.pdbx_description
1 polymer ?
#
loop_
_entity_poly.entity_id
_entity_poly.type
_entity_poly.pdbx_seq_one_letter_code
_entity_poly.pdbx_strand_id
1 'polypeptide(L)'
;MDPYHWMETHPQQTARWLNQRSNQTVKTLHALPWRNTLAKRLSELENTAPTISDIYDAGQNRFYLRSTVEHPYLRLFVRQKGKPERVLIDPPVGYGINFFSPSHDGRYVAFGLSRNGTESTRITVIRVVDNVVLDTHIPDVRYPSVVWAADNQSFYYSLNTITQDSGRQTCGKVYLHRIGHDRDVMTFDWRTLPELAQKACENVNLYTSPDSEYLIVNVSKSISGYGGYLFAAKKDADDNSTLTWNKIVDTDKNVSAFVYSGKWIYLASYNASSGYDISRINLAAPASTKEPVMSWSNGELTQLSLSRDSLYVAYHNAGSSKFMRIPFADIRHHQAIPVPADEDVSAIFASSDSQDILFTRQGWLNPPVIYHYQPADNILQKTELIPPLSQPLTDYVTEEKWVTTAENVRVPLTLIYRKGIARDGSVPTWLTAYGAYGVSTFPSFDLTRLLWLEQGGILAIAHVRGGGEMGPEWHEAGRADKKENSITDFIRCAEYLIDSRYTSPSKLAIGGESAGGIIVGMAMTRRPELFSAVAIDAGMLNTSRLDNIPIGVMNYDELGSPLTPSGRLNLLKIDAYRHLVPEKRYPPVLLTVGLHDQRVSPWQTAKFAARLEEIGSPRSVLVLAYRQGGHSAATYAEADSKLVDTVSFFIWKTGLHVQDR
;
A
#
# COMPACT_ATOMS: atom_id res chain seq x y z
N MET A 1 8.71 18.97 -30.25
CA MET A 1 9.21 19.43 -28.94
C MET A 1 8.03 19.40 -27.99
N ASP A 2 8.19 18.96 -26.74
CA ASP A 2 7.11 18.91 -25.75
C ASP A 2 6.80 20.34 -25.24
N PRO A 3 5.64 20.93 -25.52
CA PRO A 3 5.33 22.30 -25.14
C PRO A 3 5.20 22.50 -23.63
N TYR A 4 4.98 21.43 -22.89
CA TYR A 4 4.80 21.44 -21.43
C TYR A 4 6.05 20.96 -20.67
N HIS A 5 7.20 20.81 -21.33
CA HIS A 5 8.45 20.41 -20.67
C HIS A 5 8.85 21.35 -19.50
N TRP A 6 8.49 22.63 -19.59
CA TRP A 6 8.74 23.59 -18.52
C TRP A 6 8.09 23.20 -17.18
N MET A 7 6.99 22.44 -17.20
CA MET A 7 6.33 21.98 -15.97
C MET A 7 7.20 21.01 -15.17
N GLU A 8 8.10 20.29 -15.82
CA GLU A 8 9.07 19.39 -15.17
C GLU A 8 10.21 20.18 -14.47
N THR A 9 10.59 21.33 -15.05
CA THR A 9 11.79 22.07 -14.64
C THR A 9 11.48 23.29 -13.77
N HIS A 10 10.21 23.73 -13.69
CA HIS A 10 9.78 24.90 -12.93
C HIS A 10 8.67 24.55 -11.91
N PRO A 11 8.99 23.80 -10.82
CA PRO A 11 7.98 23.26 -9.91
C PRO A 11 7.09 24.32 -9.27
N GLN A 12 7.62 25.51 -8.96
CA GLN A 12 6.83 26.60 -8.39
C GLN A 12 5.80 27.18 -9.38
N GLN A 13 6.13 27.24 -10.67
CA GLN A 13 5.18 27.69 -11.70
C GLN A 13 4.12 26.62 -11.93
N THR A 14 4.52 25.36 -11.96
CA THR A 14 3.61 24.21 -12.08
C THR A 14 2.63 24.15 -10.91
N ALA A 15 3.10 24.36 -9.68
CA ALA A 15 2.24 24.42 -8.50
C ALA A 15 1.23 25.60 -8.58
N ARG A 16 1.66 26.77 -9.09
CA ARG A 16 0.75 27.91 -9.33
C ARG A 16 -0.32 27.57 -10.35
N TRP A 17 0.07 26.95 -11.46
CA TRP A 17 -0.84 26.51 -12.51
C TRP A 17 -1.88 25.51 -11.97
N LEU A 18 -1.44 24.48 -11.24
CA LEU A 18 -2.29 23.48 -10.60
C LEU A 18 -3.26 24.12 -9.61
N ASN A 19 -2.79 25.03 -8.75
CA ASN A 19 -3.64 25.73 -7.78
C ASN A 19 -4.73 26.58 -8.47
N GLN A 20 -4.39 27.24 -9.58
CA GLN A 20 -5.36 28.03 -10.33
C GLN A 20 -6.48 27.15 -10.90
N ARG A 21 -6.14 25.99 -11.48
CA ARG A 21 -7.12 25.01 -11.97
C ARG A 21 -7.94 24.40 -10.84
N SER A 22 -7.29 24.08 -9.74
CA SER A 22 -7.95 23.54 -8.54
C SER A 22 -9.01 24.49 -8.00
N ASN A 23 -8.74 25.77 -7.92
CA ASN A 23 -9.72 26.76 -7.46
C ASN A 23 -10.97 26.82 -8.36
N GLN A 24 -10.84 26.59 -9.67
CA GLN A 24 -11.98 26.51 -10.59
C GLN A 24 -12.74 25.19 -10.41
N THR A 25 -12.02 24.08 -10.28
CA THR A 25 -12.60 22.75 -10.05
C THR A 25 -13.40 22.69 -8.76
N VAL A 26 -12.84 23.21 -7.66
CA VAL A 26 -13.55 23.30 -6.37
C VAL A 26 -14.88 24.02 -6.51
N LYS A 27 -14.91 25.19 -7.19
CA LYS A 27 -16.17 25.92 -7.43
C LYS A 27 -17.19 25.07 -8.20
N THR A 28 -16.72 24.32 -9.21
CA THR A 28 -17.58 23.47 -10.05
C THR A 28 -18.16 22.31 -9.25
N LEU A 29 -17.32 21.58 -8.50
CA LEU A 29 -17.76 20.43 -7.73
C LEU A 29 -18.60 20.82 -6.51
N HIS A 30 -18.25 21.90 -5.82
CA HIS A 30 -19.02 22.40 -4.67
C HIS A 30 -20.38 22.99 -5.07
N ALA A 31 -20.61 23.33 -6.33
CA ALA A 31 -21.91 23.73 -6.84
C ALA A 31 -22.85 22.54 -7.12
N LEU A 32 -22.35 21.28 -7.05
CA LEU A 32 -23.18 20.09 -7.23
C LEU A 32 -24.10 19.92 -6.00
N PRO A 33 -25.43 19.81 -6.20
CA PRO A 33 -26.39 19.86 -5.08
C PRO A 33 -26.23 18.71 -4.08
N TRP A 34 -25.74 17.55 -4.53
CA TRP A 34 -25.58 16.35 -3.70
C TRP A 34 -24.27 16.26 -2.94
N ARG A 35 -23.26 17.07 -3.30
CA ARG A 35 -21.93 16.97 -2.69
C ARG A 35 -21.94 17.09 -1.16
N ASN A 36 -22.69 18.05 -0.64
CA ASN A 36 -22.78 18.25 0.82
C ASN A 36 -23.51 17.09 1.52
N THR A 37 -24.52 16.52 0.87
CA THR A 37 -25.23 15.32 1.36
C THR A 37 -24.26 14.13 1.44
N LEU A 38 -23.44 13.92 0.41
CA LEU A 38 -22.41 12.87 0.39
C LEU A 38 -21.35 13.09 1.47
N ALA A 39 -20.89 14.32 1.65
CA ALA A 39 -19.91 14.65 2.70
C ALA A 39 -20.47 14.38 4.11
N LYS A 40 -21.71 14.78 4.37
CA LYS A 40 -22.41 14.47 5.61
C LYS A 40 -22.54 12.95 5.82
N ARG A 41 -22.95 12.23 4.75
CA ARG A 41 -23.10 10.77 4.83
C ARG A 41 -21.77 10.06 5.10
N LEU A 42 -20.68 10.49 4.46
CA LEU A 42 -19.36 9.95 4.74
C LEU A 42 -18.98 10.15 6.21
N SER A 43 -19.14 11.35 6.74
CA SER A 43 -18.89 11.65 8.16
C SER A 43 -19.74 10.78 9.09
N GLU A 44 -21.01 10.51 8.77
CA GLU A 44 -21.86 9.58 9.53
C GLU A 44 -21.33 8.15 9.50
N LEU A 45 -20.84 7.67 8.35
CA LEU A 45 -20.26 6.34 8.20
C LEU A 45 -18.95 6.20 9.00
N GLU A 46 -18.07 7.18 8.92
CA GLU A 46 -16.82 7.21 9.67
C GLU A 46 -17.02 7.25 11.18
N ASN A 47 -18.07 7.93 11.63
CA ASN A 47 -18.48 7.95 13.03
C ASN A 47 -18.74 6.55 13.60
N THR A 48 -19.08 5.59 12.75
CA THR A 48 -19.44 4.23 13.19
C THR A 48 -18.28 3.26 13.20
N ALA A 49 -17.14 3.61 12.59
CA ALA A 49 -16.04 2.69 12.43
C ALA A 49 -14.67 3.38 12.62
N PRO A 50 -14.18 3.54 13.87
CA PRO A 50 -12.83 4.03 14.10
C PRO A 50 -11.82 3.11 13.40
N THR A 51 -10.84 3.71 12.73
CA THR A 51 -9.73 2.96 12.16
C THR A 51 -8.74 2.62 13.27
N ILE A 52 -8.41 1.35 13.41
CA ILE A 52 -7.33 0.87 14.28
C ILE A 52 -6.33 0.11 13.41
N SER A 53 -5.04 0.45 13.53
CA SER A 53 -3.95 -0.22 12.83
C SER A 53 -2.71 -0.33 13.71
N ASP A 54 -1.74 -1.10 13.22
CA ASP A 54 -0.39 -1.19 13.80
C ASP A 54 -0.41 -1.50 15.31
N ILE A 55 -1.01 -2.63 15.67
CA ILE A 55 -1.10 -3.05 17.08
C ILE A 55 0.20 -3.75 17.48
N TYR A 56 0.84 -3.25 18.57
CA TYR A 56 2.04 -3.85 19.17
C TYR A 56 1.84 -4.06 20.66
N ASP A 57 2.08 -5.28 21.11
CA ASP A 57 2.18 -5.59 22.53
C ASP A 57 3.65 -5.59 22.95
N ALA A 58 4.01 -4.80 23.97
CA ALA A 58 5.35 -4.70 24.52
C ALA A 58 5.31 -4.52 26.04
N GLY A 59 5.91 -5.45 26.78
CA GLY A 59 5.84 -5.50 28.24
C GLY A 59 4.38 -5.63 28.72
N GLN A 60 3.90 -4.66 29.50
CA GLN A 60 2.52 -4.59 30.00
C GLN A 60 1.64 -3.65 29.17
N ASN A 61 2.17 -3.09 28.09
CA ASN A 61 1.53 -2.07 27.28
C ASN A 61 1.12 -2.61 25.91
N ARG A 62 -0.07 -2.19 25.44
CA ARG A 62 -0.51 -2.32 24.05
C ARG A 62 -0.49 -0.96 23.40
N PHE A 63 0.18 -0.84 22.27
CA PHE A 63 0.29 0.36 21.45
C PHE A 63 -0.49 0.16 20.17
N TYR A 64 -1.20 1.18 19.70
CA TYR A 64 -1.91 1.12 18.43
C TYR A 64 -2.23 2.52 17.88
N LEU A 65 -2.30 2.61 16.58
CA LEU A 65 -2.81 3.81 15.92
C LEU A 65 -4.33 3.76 15.86
N ARG A 66 -4.96 4.89 16.15
CA ARG A 66 -6.42 5.05 16.03
C ARG A 66 -6.78 6.45 15.59
N SER A 67 -7.75 6.56 14.66
CA SER A 67 -8.50 7.77 14.39
C SER A 67 -9.90 7.70 15.00
N THR A 68 -10.47 8.86 15.27
CA THR A 68 -11.87 9.02 15.69
C THR A 68 -12.46 10.18 14.92
N VAL A 69 -13.78 10.32 14.93
CA VAL A 69 -14.49 11.41 14.28
C VAL A 69 -14.08 12.78 14.78
N GLU A 70 -13.91 12.92 16.09
CA GLU A 70 -13.45 14.17 16.71
C GLU A 70 -12.00 14.48 16.35
N HIS A 71 -11.23 13.44 16.03
CA HIS A 71 -9.84 13.52 15.62
C HIS A 71 -9.60 12.66 14.38
N PRO A 72 -9.88 13.18 13.18
CA PRO A 72 -9.82 12.42 11.93
C PRO A 72 -8.39 12.26 11.41
N TYR A 73 -7.44 12.08 12.29
CA TYR A 73 -6.04 11.74 11.99
C TYR A 73 -5.54 10.68 12.98
N LEU A 74 -4.60 9.87 12.54
CA LEU A 74 -4.06 8.80 13.37
C LEU A 74 -3.29 9.37 14.55
N ARG A 75 -3.69 8.95 15.75
CA ARG A 75 -3.00 9.20 17.01
C ARG A 75 -2.45 7.90 17.56
N LEU A 76 -1.33 7.93 18.22
CA LEU A 76 -0.79 6.78 18.91
C LEU A 76 -1.40 6.69 20.31
N PHE A 77 -2.04 5.57 20.57
CA PHE A 77 -2.59 5.22 21.86
C PHE A 77 -1.71 4.20 22.59
N VAL A 78 -1.75 4.25 23.90
CA VAL A 78 -1.23 3.20 24.76
C VAL A 78 -2.27 2.78 25.78
N ARG A 79 -2.42 1.47 25.96
CA ARG A 79 -3.28 0.84 26.97
C ARG A 79 -2.44 -0.12 27.81
N GLN A 80 -2.26 0.18 29.07
CA GLN A 80 -1.66 -0.75 30.02
C GLN A 80 -2.71 -1.75 30.49
N LYS A 81 -2.30 -3.02 30.68
CA LYS A 81 -3.21 -4.07 31.17
C LYS A 81 -3.91 -3.63 32.46
N GLY A 82 -5.24 -3.69 32.49
CA GLY A 82 -6.07 -3.27 33.63
C GLY A 82 -6.25 -1.76 33.83
N LYS A 83 -5.73 -0.93 32.92
CA LYS A 83 -5.91 0.53 32.95
C LYS A 83 -6.66 1.04 31.72
N PRO A 84 -7.30 2.22 31.79
CA PRO A 84 -7.87 2.86 30.61
C PRO A 84 -6.77 3.23 29.60
N GLU A 85 -7.14 3.26 28.34
CA GLU A 85 -6.27 3.78 27.27
C GLU A 85 -6.02 5.27 27.44
N ARG A 86 -4.89 5.73 26.90
CA ARG A 86 -4.58 7.16 26.78
C ARG A 86 -3.86 7.47 25.47
N VAL A 87 -3.97 8.69 25.03
CA VAL A 87 -3.19 9.21 23.90
C VAL A 87 -1.74 9.34 24.33
N LEU A 88 -0.82 8.75 23.57
CA LEU A 88 0.61 8.85 23.76
C LEU A 88 1.20 9.95 22.85
N ILE A 89 0.81 9.95 21.57
CA ILE A 89 1.21 10.95 20.57
C ILE A 89 -0.04 11.50 19.89
N ASP A 90 -0.17 12.82 19.92
CA ASP A 90 -1.16 13.60 19.18
C ASP A 90 -0.42 14.49 18.17
N PRO A 91 -0.39 14.15 16.88
CA PRO A 91 0.37 14.91 15.89
C PRO A 91 -0.15 16.35 15.77
N PRO A 92 0.73 17.34 15.65
CA PRO A 92 0.31 18.71 15.33
C PRO A 92 -0.40 18.79 13.98
N VAL A 93 -1.21 19.81 13.78
CA VAL A 93 -1.89 20.06 12.50
C VAL A 93 -0.89 20.08 11.34
N GLY A 94 -1.18 19.32 10.30
CA GLY A 94 -0.30 19.17 9.13
C GLY A 94 0.80 18.10 9.29
N TYR A 95 0.80 17.35 10.39
CA TYR A 95 1.71 16.23 10.59
C TYR A 95 0.94 14.91 10.67
N GLY A 96 1.58 13.83 10.20
CA GLY A 96 1.11 12.46 10.34
C GLY A 96 2.18 11.58 10.99
N ILE A 97 1.77 10.53 11.69
CA ILE A 97 2.66 9.50 12.22
C ILE A 97 3.05 8.57 11.07
N ASN A 98 4.34 8.54 10.72
CA ASN A 98 4.84 7.66 9.65
C ASN A 98 5.16 6.25 10.15
N PHE A 99 5.66 6.17 11.37
CA PHE A 99 5.96 4.92 12.05
C PHE A 99 6.02 5.14 13.56
N PHE A 100 5.88 4.06 14.29
CA PHE A 100 6.27 3.98 15.69
C PHE A 100 6.83 2.60 16.01
N SER A 101 7.75 2.53 16.94
CA SER A 101 8.42 1.32 17.38
C SER A 101 8.57 1.37 18.90
N PRO A 102 7.82 0.58 19.68
CA PRO A 102 8.00 0.48 21.12
C PRO A 102 9.23 -0.36 21.45
N SER A 103 9.93 -0.02 22.55
CA SER A 103 10.96 -0.89 23.15
C SER A 103 10.32 -2.21 23.61
N HIS A 104 11.08 -3.30 23.66
CA HIS A 104 10.54 -4.62 24.01
C HIS A 104 9.86 -4.65 25.39
N ASP A 105 10.35 -3.87 26.33
CA ASP A 105 9.75 -3.72 27.67
C ASP A 105 8.62 -2.70 27.75
N GLY A 106 8.32 -2.01 26.63
CA GLY A 106 7.27 -1.00 26.52
C GLY A 106 7.49 0.29 27.29
N ARG A 107 8.73 0.58 27.75
CA ARG A 107 9.04 1.81 28.49
C ARG A 107 9.29 3.01 27.60
N TYR A 108 9.72 2.78 26.37
CA TYR A 108 10.05 3.81 25.39
C TYR A 108 9.33 3.56 24.07
N VAL A 109 9.15 4.64 23.29
CA VAL A 109 8.68 4.56 21.92
C VAL A 109 9.53 5.49 21.06
N ALA A 110 10.13 4.94 20.02
CA ALA A 110 10.66 5.69 18.91
C ALA A 110 9.56 5.91 17.86
N PHE A 111 9.40 7.13 17.38
CA PHE A 111 8.38 7.44 16.38
C PHE A 111 8.86 8.53 15.42
N GLY A 112 8.18 8.63 14.28
CA GLY A 112 8.45 9.65 13.28
C GLY A 112 7.20 10.39 12.85
N LEU A 113 7.30 11.71 12.79
CA LEU A 113 6.28 12.59 12.24
C LEU A 113 6.75 13.17 10.90
N SER A 114 5.94 13.05 9.86
CA SER A 114 6.16 13.76 8.60
C SER A 114 5.20 14.92 8.45
N ARG A 115 5.72 16.01 7.90
CA ARG A 115 4.91 17.18 7.58
C ARG A 115 4.34 17.05 6.17
N ASN A 116 3.04 17.34 6.02
CA ASN A 116 2.38 17.45 4.72
C ASN A 116 2.56 16.21 3.82
N GLY A 117 2.59 15.01 4.39
CA GLY A 117 2.71 13.78 3.62
C GLY A 117 4.03 13.62 2.83
N THR A 118 5.10 14.33 3.23
CA THR A 118 6.41 14.28 2.53
C THR A 118 7.16 12.98 2.71
N GLU A 119 6.72 12.12 3.65
CA GLU A 119 7.38 10.84 3.99
C GLU A 119 8.82 11.00 4.55
N SER A 120 9.27 12.24 4.71
CA SER A 120 10.52 12.56 5.41
C SER A 120 10.20 12.81 6.87
N THR A 121 10.91 12.15 7.75
CA THR A 121 10.61 12.16 9.19
C THR A 121 11.87 12.25 10.04
N ARG A 122 11.74 12.92 11.19
CA ARG A 122 12.75 12.89 12.24
C ARG A 122 12.37 11.84 13.27
N ILE A 123 13.32 10.99 13.64
CA ILE A 123 13.11 10.00 14.69
C ILE A 123 13.14 10.71 16.04
N THR A 124 12.09 10.53 16.82
CA THR A 124 11.94 11.07 18.17
C THR A 124 11.70 9.93 19.14
N VAL A 125 12.31 9.99 20.31
CA VAL A 125 12.13 8.99 21.37
C VAL A 125 11.45 9.60 22.58
N ILE A 126 10.41 8.95 23.08
CA ILE A 126 9.70 9.35 24.30
C ILE A 126 9.69 8.24 25.34
N ARG A 127 9.63 8.66 26.60
CA ARG A 127 9.33 7.77 27.72
C ARG A 127 7.82 7.63 27.91
N VAL A 128 7.34 6.38 27.91
CA VAL A 128 5.89 6.10 27.88
C VAL A 128 5.16 6.59 29.12
N VAL A 129 5.77 6.49 30.31
CA VAL A 129 5.06 6.77 31.58
C VAL A 129 4.64 8.22 31.75
N ASP A 130 5.37 9.16 31.21
CA ASP A 130 5.20 10.61 31.41
C ASP A 130 5.26 11.45 30.13
N ASN A 131 5.40 10.82 28.97
CA ASN A 131 5.51 11.43 27.63
C ASN A 131 6.73 12.39 27.50
N VAL A 132 7.75 12.22 28.31
CA VAL A 132 8.96 13.04 28.22
C VAL A 132 9.75 12.67 26.97
N VAL A 133 10.05 13.67 26.14
CA VAL A 133 10.93 13.51 24.99
C VAL A 133 12.35 13.36 25.50
N LEU A 134 12.98 12.26 25.12
CA LEU A 134 14.35 11.91 25.55
C LEU A 134 15.38 12.23 24.47
N ASP A 135 14.97 12.14 23.20
CA ASP A 135 15.89 12.32 22.08
C ASP A 135 15.18 12.82 20.82
N THR A 136 15.87 13.74 20.08
CA THR A 136 15.39 14.32 18.82
C THR A 136 16.54 14.55 17.82
N HIS A 137 17.74 14.04 18.08
CA HIS A 137 18.95 14.39 17.33
C HIS A 137 19.15 13.61 16.05
N ILE A 138 18.32 12.58 15.80
CA ILE A 138 18.46 11.73 14.62
C ILE A 138 18.00 12.50 13.39
N PRO A 139 18.83 12.57 12.32
CA PRO A 139 18.55 13.38 11.15
C PRO A 139 17.28 12.96 10.43
N ASP A 140 16.76 13.84 9.56
CA ASP A 140 15.62 13.55 8.72
C ASP A 140 15.91 12.35 7.82
N VAL A 141 15.07 11.33 7.94
CA VAL A 141 15.18 10.07 7.20
C VAL A 141 13.88 9.79 6.43
N ARG A 142 14.01 9.11 5.32
CA ARG A 142 12.87 8.66 4.54
C ARG A 142 12.68 7.16 4.72
N TYR A 143 11.46 6.74 5.08
CA TYR A 143 11.14 5.32 5.34
C TYR A 143 12.13 4.64 6.30
N PRO A 144 12.38 5.19 7.50
CA PRO A 144 13.29 4.54 8.43
C PRO A 144 12.72 3.21 8.90
N SER A 145 13.60 2.22 8.98
CA SER A 145 13.35 1.02 9.76
C SER A 145 13.99 1.22 11.12
N VAL A 146 13.24 1.13 12.21
CA VAL A 146 13.71 1.31 13.58
C VAL A 146 13.41 0.05 14.37
N VAL A 147 14.47 -0.56 14.93
CA VAL A 147 14.37 -1.80 15.70
C VAL A 147 15.19 -1.72 16.99
N TRP A 148 14.60 -2.07 18.12
CA TRP A 148 15.24 -1.97 19.43
C TRP A 148 16.27 -3.06 19.67
N ALA A 149 17.35 -2.71 20.36
CA ALA A 149 18.30 -3.65 20.91
C ALA A 149 17.75 -4.31 22.19
N ALA A 150 18.36 -5.41 22.63
CA ALA A 150 17.89 -6.16 23.80
C ALA A 150 18.01 -5.37 25.13
N ASP A 151 18.86 -4.35 25.17
CA ASP A 151 19.05 -3.48 26.35
C ASP A 151 17.87 -2.52 26.59
N ASN A 152 16.95 -2.36 25.61
CA ASN A 152 15.85 -1.40 25.63
C ASN A 152 16.27 0.08 25.80
N GLN A 153 17.54 0.39 25.62
CA GLN A 153 18.10 1.75 25.68
C GLN A 153 18.77 2.16 24.38
N SER A 154 19.03 1.19 23.52
CA SER A 154 19.60 1.40 22.19
C SER A 154 18.66 0.87 21.12
N PHE A 155 18.75 1.43 19.92
CA PHE A 155 18.03 0.92 18.75
C PHE A 155 18.84 1.10 17.48
N TYR A 156 18.64 0.19 16.55
CA TYR A 156 19.19 0.31 15.21
C TYR A 156 18.19 1.06 14.32
N TYR A 157 18.72 1.88 13.41
CA TYR A 157 17.89 2.53 12.39
C TYR A 157 18.58 2.57 11.03
N SER A 158 17.77 2.53 9.96
CA SER A 158 18.26 2.70 8.61
C SER A 158 18.22 4.18 8.22
N LEU A 159 19.31 4.67 7.64
CA LEU A 159 19.39 5.99 7.05
C LEU A 159 19.29 5.89 5.54
N ASN A 160 18.08 6.09 5.01
CA ASN A 160 17.81 6.22 3.57
C ASN A 160 17.81 7.71 3.22
N THR A 161 18.87 8.20 2.56
CA THR A 161 19.03 9.61 2.22
C THR A 161 18.68 9.88 0.76
N ILE A 162 18.11 11.07 0.50
CA ILE A 162 17.95 11.62 -0.85
C ILE A 162 19.10 12.61 -1.05
N THR A 163 19.94 12.41 -2.05
CA THR A 163 20.97 13.40 -2.40
C THR A 163 20.33 14.61 -3.07
N GLN A 164 20.66 15.81 -2.58
CA GLN A 164 20.08 17.06 -3.10
C GLN A 164 20.42 17.33 -4.58
N ASP A 165 21.57 16.84 -5.06
CA ASP A 165 22.05 17.14 -6.42
C ASP A 165 21.36 16.34 -7.54
N SER A 166 20.70 15.24 -7.24
CA SER A 166 20.08 14.36 -8.26
C SER A 166 18.65 13.97 -7.97
N GLY A 167 18.11 14.30 -6.79
CA GLY A 167 16.82 13.80 -6.33
C GLY A 167 16.79 12.26 -6.16
N ARG A 168 17.93 11.60 -6.30
CA ARG A 168 18.02 10.13 -6.23
C ARG A 168 18.19 9.71 -4.77
N GLN A 169 17.43 8.69 -4.39
CA GLN A 169 17.62 8.03 -3.10
C GLN A 169 18.98 7.33 -3.09
N THR A 170 19.80 7.64 -2.09
CA THR A 170 21.07 6.94 -1.87
C THR A 170 20.86 5.83 -0.86
N CYS A 171 21.73 4.84 -0.91
CA CYS A 171 21.66 3.65 -0.09
C CYS A 171 21.62 3.90 1.39
N GLY A 172 20.74 3.12 2.03
CA GLY A 172 20.66 3.04 3.46
C GLY A 172 21.93 2.50 4.07
N LYS A 173 22.37 3.17 5.12
CA LYS A 173 23.29 2.64 6.10
C LYS A 173 22.51 2.31 7.34
N VAL A 174 23.07 1.47 8.19
CA VAL A 174 22.48 1.17 9.49
C VAL A 174 23.36 1.75 10.58
N TYR A 175 22.71 2.39 11.51
CA TYR A 175 23.35 2.97 12.69
C TYR A 175 22.71 2.39 13.96
N LEU A 176 23.52 2.23 14.99
CA LEU A 176 23.08 2.00 16.35
C LEU A 176 23.09 3.34 17.09
N HIS A 177 21.93 3.73 17.61
CA HIS A 177 21.74 4.91 18.46
C HIS A 177 21.49 4.47 19.90
N ARG A 178 22.06 5.19 20.87
CA ARG A 178 21.80 5.02 22.29
C ARG A 178 21.14 6.28 22.85
N ILE A 179 20.01 6.10 23.52
CA ILE A 179 19.24 7.22 24.10
C ILE A 179 20.16 8.12 24.94
N GLY A 180 20.10 9.43 24.67
CA GLY A 180 20.87 10.44 25.37
C GLY A 180 22.35 10.56 24.93
N HIS A 181 22.74 9.93 23.83
CA HIS A 181 24.07 10.05 23.25
C HIS A 181 24.02 10.78 21.91
N ASP A 182 25.00 11.67 21.67
CA ASP A 182 25.06 12.49 20.43
C ASP A 182 25.76 11.79 19.26
N ARG A 183 26.30 10.60 19.46
CA ARG A 183 27.05 9.87 18.42
C ARG A 183 26.50 8.51 18.20
N ASP A 184 26.22 8.22 16.92
CA ASP A 184 25.76 6.94 16.44
C ASP A 184 26.89 6.10 15.89
N VAL A 185 26.81 4.79 16.08
CA VAL A 185 27.77 3.82 15.57
C VAL A 185 27.22 3.21 14.28
N MET A 186 27.95 3.38 13.18
CA MET A 186 27.61 2.74 11.91
C MET A 186 27.89 1.23 12.01
N THR A 187 26.82 0.42 11.86
CA THR A 187 26.89 -1.04 11.99
C THR A 187 26.77 -1.78 10.65
N PHE A 188 26.27 -1.10 9.62
CA PHE A 188 26.16 -1.66 8.27
C PHE A 188 26.35 -0.58 7.22
N ASP A 189 27.20 -0.89 6.22
CA ASP A 189 27.31 -0.13 4.97
C ASP A 189 27.35 -1.16 3.82
N TRP A 190 26.34 -1.18 2.98
CA TRP A 190 26.24 -2.12 1.86
C TRP A 190 27.45 -2.12 0.93
N ARG A 191 28.14 -0.99 0.80
CA ARG A 191 29.33 -0.85 -0.05
C ARG A 191 30.52 -1.68 0.42
N THR A 192 30.50 -2.12 1.67
CA THR A 192 31.53 -3.00 2.22
C THR A 192 31.34 -4.47 1.81
N LEU A 193 30.16 -4.80 1.22
CA LEU A 193 29.83 -6.13 0.77
C LEU A 193 30.22 -6.29 -0.71
N PRO A 194 31.12 -7.22 -1.07
CA PRO A 194 31.65 -7.35 -2.43
C PRO A 194 30.56 -7.56 -3.51
N GLU A 195 29.49 -8.30 -3.18
CA GLU A 195 28.39 -8.59 -4.08
C GLU A 195 27.51 -7.36 -4.37
N LEU A 196 27.56 -6.34 -3.54
CA LEU A 196 26.72 -5.14 -3.64
C LEU A 196 27.53 -3.91 -4.09
N ALA A 197 28.84 -3.89 -3.91
CA ALA A 197 29.68 -2.70 -4.07
C ALA A 197 29.57 -2.01 -5.45
N GLN A 198 29.15 -2.73 -6.50
CA GLN A 198 29.00 -2.19 -7.86
C GLN A 198 27.55 -2.01 -8.27
N LYS A 199 26.58 -2.29 -7.40
CA LYS A 199 25.15 -2.17 -7.72
C LYS A 199 24.61 -0.79 -7.36
N ALA A 200 23.61 -0.33 -8.11
CA ALA A 200 22.87 0.86 -7.72
C ALA A 200 22.10 0.55 -6.43
N CYS A 201 22.06 1.50 -5.55
CA CYS A 201 21.54 1.33 -4.22
C CYS A 201 20.03 1.30 -4.09
N GLU A 202 19.66 0.76 -2.97
CA GLU A 202 18.38 0.17 -2.70
C GLU A 202 17.96 0.45 -1.26
N ASN A 203 16.74 0.10 -0.90
CA ASN A 203 16.25 0.25 0.45
C ASN A 203 16.91 -0.76 1.38
N VAL A 204 17.29 -0.29 2.56
CA VAL A 204 17.75 -1.15 3.64
C VAL A 204 16.69 -1.18 4.73
N ASN A 205 16.13 -2.36 4.96
CA ASN A 205 15.19 -2.61 6.03
C ASN A 205 15.85 -3.48 7.11
N LEU A 206 15.55 -3.17 8.35
CA LEU A 206 16.09 -3.84 9.53
C LEU A 206 15.02 -4.67 10.22
N TYR A 207 15.47 -5.78 10.78
CA TYR A 207 14.63 -6.66 11.56
C TYR A 207 15.39 -7.14 12.79
N THR A 208 14.75 -7.12 13.94
CA THR A 208 15.22 -7.74 15.18
C THR A 208 14.09 -8.51 15.83
N SER A 209 14.44 -9.51 16.61
CA SER A 209 13.50 -10.22 17.48
C SER A 209 14.07 -10.23 18.89
N PRO A 210 13.25 -9.99 19.94
CA PRO A 210 13.70 -9.98 21.32
C PRO A 210 14.37 -11.27 21.76
N ASP A 211 13.92 -12.38 21.20
CA ASP A 211 14.41 -13.74 21.50
C ASP A 211 15.58 -14.19 20.61
N SER A 212 16.05 -13.33 19.68
CA SER A 212 17.12 -13.68 18.75
C SER A 212 18.43 -12.93 19.03
N GLU A 213 19.53 -13.65 18.95
CA GLU A 213 20.89 -13.08 18.98
C GLU A 213 21.29 -12.42 17.65
N TYR A 214 20.41 -12.44 16.63
CA TYR A 214 20.73 -11.96 15.29
C TYR A 214 20.02 -10.66 14.96
N LEU A 215 20.69 -9.83 14.19
CA LEU A 215 20.13 -8.71 13.46
C LEU A 215 20.05 -9.09 11.98
N ILE A 216 18.93 -8.85 11.34
CA ILE A 216 18.72 -9.13 9.91
C ILE A 216 18.64 -7.82 9.15
N VAL A 217 19.32 -7.75 8.01
CA VAL A 217 19.24 -6.67 7.04
C VAL A 217 18.73 -7.23 5.73
N ASN A 218 17.66 -6.63 5.22
CA ASN A 218 17.18 -6.84 3.86
C ASN A 218 17.59 -5.63 3.00
N VAL A 219 18.40 -5.90 1.96
CA VAL A 219 18.79 -4.91 0.96
C VAL A 219 17.99 -5.21 -0.30
N SER A 220 16.94 -4.42 -0.56
CA SER A 220 16.00 -4.66 -1.66
C SER A 220 16.12 -3.64 -2.79
N LYS A 221 15.85 -4.06 -4.04
CA LYS A 221 15.94 -3.24 -5.27
C LYS A 221 14.68 -2.49 -5.61
N SER A 222 13.56 -2.86 -5.03
CA SER A 222 12.27 -2.33 -5.41
C SER A 222 11.48 -1.80 -4.21
N ILE A 223 10.52 -0.92 -4.49
CA ILE A 223 9.56 -0.40 -3.51
C ILE A 223 8.71 -1.54 -2.94
N SER A 224 8.44 -2.58 -3.73
CA SER A 224 7.63 -3.73 -3.32
C SER A 224 8.33 -4.64 -2.30
N GLY A 225 9.63 -4.44 -2.03
CA GLY A 225 10.40 -5.31 -1.15
C GLY A 225 10.77 -6.68 -1.76
N TYR A 226 10.28 -6.98 -2.97
CA TYR A 226 10.66 -8.18 -3.71
C TYR A 226 12.03 -8.01 -4.37
N GLY A 227 12.85 -9.05 -4.30
CA GLY A 227 14.22 -9.04 -4.82
C GLY A 227 15.20 -8.35 -3.85
N GLY A 228 16.45 -8.74 -3.89
CA GLY A 228 17.52 -8.19 -3.06
C GLY A 228 18.26 -9.27 -2.27
N TYR A 229 18.79 -8.92 -1.11
CA TYR A 229 19.65 -9.79 -0.32
C TYR A 229 19.29 -9.75 1.16
N LEU A 230 19.31 -10.92 1.80
CA LEU A 230 19.21 -11.02 3.26
C LEU A 230 20.59 -11.30 3.85
N PHE A 231 20.99 -10.47 4.81
CA PHE A 231 22.18 -10.65 5.61
C PHE A 231 21.81 -10.77 7.08
N ALA A 232 22.53 -11.61 7.80
CA ALA A 232 22.43 -11.72 9.24
C ALA A 232 23.79 -11.43 9.89
N ALA A 233 23.76 -10.73 11.01
CA ALA A 233 24.89 -10.57 11.90
C ALA A 233 24.49 -11.00 13.31
N LYS A 234 25.39 -11.69 14.01
CA LYS A 234 25.23 -11.96 15.44
C LYS A 234 25.46 -10.67 16.20
N LYS A 235 24.52 -10.29 17.08
CA LYS A 235 24.67 -9.15 17.98
C LYS A 235 25.74 -9.49 19.02
N ASP A 236 26.76 -8.66 19.17
CA ASP A 236 27.76 -8.83 20.22
C ASP A 236 27.25 -8.26 21.55
N ALA A 237 27.71 -8.85 22.65
CA ALA A 237 27.33 -8.40 23.98
C ALA A 237 27.88 -6.99 24.29
N ASP A 238 28.97 -6.58 23.64
CA ASP A 238 29.57 -5.24 23.72
C ASP A 238 29.19 -4.44 22.45
N ASP A 239 28.26 -3.51 22.57
CA ASP A 239 27.66 -2.66 21.51
C ASP A 239 28.64 -1.81 20.67
N ASN A 240 29.96 -2.02 20.79
CA ASN A 240 31.01 -1.23 20.14
C ASN A 240 31.71 -1.95 18.97
N SER A 241 31.36 -3.18 18.66
CA SER A 241 32.06 -3.95 17.61
C SER A 241 31.42 -3.80 16.24
N THR A 242 32.27 -3.80 15.21
CA THR A 242 31.83 -3.89 13.82
C THR A 242 31.20 -5.26 13.60
N LEU A 243 29.88 -5.29 13.32
CA LEU A 243 29.14 -6.53 13.09
C LEU A 243 29.66 -7.27 11.84
N THR A 244 29.84 -8.58 11.95
CA THR A 244 30.19 -9.43 10.80
C THR A 244 28.91 -9.91 10.12
N TRP A 245 28.68 -9.42 8.90
CA TRP A 245 27.48 -9.74 8.12
C TRP A 245 27.70 -10.96 7.23
N ASN A 246 26.82 -11.95 7.38
CA ASN A 246 26.79 -13.15 6.56
C ASN A 246 25.55 -13.16 5.67
N LYS A 247 25.74 -13.41 4.37
CA LYS A 247 24.62 -13.57 3.45
C LYS A 247 23.86 -14.86 3.75
N ILE A 248 22.52 -14.73 3.91
CA ILE A 248 21.63 -15.85 4.21
C ILE A 248 21.03 -16.38 2.91
N VAL A 249 20.54 -15.48 2.05
CA VAL A 249 19.88 -15.86 0.79
C VAL A 249 19.87 -14.68 -0.18
N ASP A 250 19.92 -14.99 -1.49
CA ASP A 250 19.62 -14.07 -2.57
C ASP A 250 18.10 -14.02 -2.75
N THR A 251 17.48 -12.90 -2.42
CA THR A 251 16.02 -12.74 -2.57
C THR A 251 15.60 -12.54 -4.03
N ASP A 252 16.54 -12.29 -4.95
CA ASP A 252 16.31 -12.36 -6.40
C ASP A 252 15.83 -13.77 -6.85
N LYS A 253 16.00 -14.79 -5.98
CA LYS A 253 15.63 -16.18 -6.23
C LYS A 253 14.31 -16.55 -5.55
N ASN A 254 13.27 -15.74 -5.76
CA ASN A 254 11.89 -16.07 -5.42
C ASN A 254 11.51 -16.07 -3.93
N VAL A 255 12.27 -15.40 -3.04
CA VAL A 255 11.83 -15.20 -1.66
C VAL A 255 10.86 -14.02 -1.62
N SER A 256 9.61 -14.29 -1.25
CA SER A 256 8.53 -13.31 -1.19
C SER A 256 8.30 -12.73 0.22
N ALA A 257 8.63 -13.47 1.26
CA ALA A 257 8.54 -13.00 2.65
C ALA A 257 9.46 -13.80 3.56
N PHE A 258 9.77 -13.22 4.72
CA PHE A 258 10.47 -13.93 5.78
C PHE A 258 10.09 -13.41 7.17
N VAL A 259 10.23 -14.26 8.17
CA VAL A 259 10.16 -13.95 9.60
C VAL A 259 11.20 -14.77 10.34
N TYR A 260 11.62 -14.32 11.52
CA TYR A 260 12.59 -15.10 12.30
C TYR A 260 12.38 -14.97 13.82
N SER A 261 12.79 -16.01 14.53
CA SER A 261 12.70 -16.14 15.99
C SER A 261 13.85 -17.05 16.48
N GLY A 262 14.49 -16.67 17.55
CA GLY A 262 15.66 -17.37 18.07
C GLY A 262 16.75 -17.50 17.01
N LYS A 263 17.12 -18.73 16.70
CA LYS A 263 18.12 -19.07 15.67
C LYS A 263 17.52 -19.47 14.31
N TRP A 264 16.20 -19.37 14.13
CA TRP A 264 15.54 -19.83 12.92
C TRP A 264 14.97 -18.68 12.12
N ILE A 265 15.30 -18.62 10.83
CA ILE A 265 14.61 -17.79 9.84
C ILE A 265 13.71 -18.66 8.99
N TYR A 266 12.45 -18.25 8.84
CA TYR A 266 11.45 -18.87 7.98
C TYR A 266 11.32 -18.05 6.72
N LEU A 267 11.51 -18.69 5.58
CA LEU A 267 11.50 -18.07 4.26
C LEU A 267 10.32 -18.61 3.47
N ALA A 268 9.48 -17.74 3.00
CA ALA A 268 8.48 -18.07 1.99
C ALA A 268 9.08 -17.83 0.61
N SER A 269 9.10 -18.87 -0.21
CA SER A 269 9.63 -18.85 -1.56
C SER A 269 8.58 -19.29 -2.56
N TYR A 270 8.63 -18.76 -3.77
CA TYR A 270 7.75 -19.15 -4.85
C TYR A 270 8.53 -19.85 -5.97
N ASN A 271 7.95 -20.91 -6.52
CA ASN A 271 8.45 -21.60 -7.70
C ASN A 271 7.31 -21.81 -8.69
N ALA A 272 7.50 -21.37 -9.93
CA ALA A 272 6.48 -21.45 -10.98
C ALA A 272 5.91 -22.86 -11.22
N SER A 273 6.71 -23.91 -10.99
CA SER A 273 6.29 -25.29 -11.19
C SER A 273 5.61 -25.94 -9.98
N SER A 274 5.87 -25.46 -8.75
CA SER A 274 5.39 -26.08 -7.50
C SER A 274 4.55 -25.17 -6.61
N GLY A 275 4.51 -23.86 -6.90
CA GLY A 275 3.82 -22.87 -6.07
C GLY A 275 4.68 -22.31 -4.95
N TYR A 276 4.06 -21.97 -3.84
CA TYR A 276 4.74 -21.47 -2.64
C TYR A 276 5.24 -22.60 -1.76
N ASP A 277 6.41 -22.37 -1.18
CA ASP A 277 6.91 -23.18 -0.09
C ASP A 277 7.49 -22.33 1.03
N ILE A 278 7.29 -22.74 2.27
CA ILE A 278 7.93 -22.19 3.46
C ILE A 278 8.98 -23.18 3.91
N SER A 279 10.20 -22.70 4.04
CA SER A 279 11.33 -23.43 4.60
C SER A 279 11.97 -22.64 5.73
N ARG A 280 12.71 -23.31 6.63
CA ARG A 280 13.50 -22.62 7.65
C ARG A 280 14.98 -22.92 7.53
N ILE A 281 15.79 -21.95 7.92
CA ILE A 281 17.25 -22.02 7.94
C ILE A 281 17.73 -21.70 9.34
N ASN A 282 18.75 -22.42 9.81
CA ASN A 282 19.43 -22.10 11.07
C ASN A 282 20.45 -20.97 10.87
N LEU A 283 20.23 -19.81 11.49
CA LEU A 283 21.11 -18.63 11.39
C LEU A 283 22.51 -18.88 11.96
N ALA A 284 22.67 -19.86 12.87
CA ALA A 284 23.98 -20.27 13.38
C ALA A 284 24.78 -21.13 12.37
N ALA A 285 24.10 -21.69 11.36
CA ALA A 285 24.69 -22.50 10.30
C ALA A 285 23.97 -22.26 8.98
N PRO A 286 24.07 -21.05 8.39
CA PRO A 286 23.27 -20.63 7.23
C PRO A 286 23.56 -21.45 5.95
N ALA A 287 24.71 -22.09 5.87
CA ALA A 287 25.04 -23.03 4.79
C ALA A 287 24.38 -24.42 4.93
N SER A 288 23.64 -24.67 6.03
CA SER A 288 22.93 -25.93 6.23
C SER A 288 21.76 -26.08 5.27
N THR A 289 21.29 -27.33 5.13
CA THR A 289 20.13 -27.65 4.28
C THR A 289 18.88 -26.94 4.81
N LYS A 290 18.11 -26.32 3.92
CA LYS A 290 16.79 -25.76 4.22
C LYS A 290 15.85 -26.89 4.68
N GLU A 291 15.18 -26.68 5.81
CA GLU A 291 14.18 -27.61 6.31
C GLU A 291 12.78 -27.20 5.80
N PRO A 292 12.05 -28.07 5.08
CA PRO A 292 10.70 -27.76 4.62
C PRO A 292 9.72 -27.64 5.80
N VAL A 293 8.83 -26.67 5.73
CA VAL A 293 7.78 -26.42 6.73
C VAL A 293 6.40 -26.62 6.13
N MET A 294 6.08 -25.96 5.03
CA MET A 294 4.77 -25.99 4.39
C MET A 294 4.88 -25.67 2.92
N SER A 295 3.96 -26.23 2.10
CA SER A 295 3.86 -25.87 0.67
C SER A 295 2.40 -25.86 0.22
N TRP A 296 2.09 -25.03 -0.80
CA TRP A 296 0.81 -25.01 -1.49
C TRP A 296 0.97 -24.56 -2.94
N SER A 297 0.15 -25.11 -3.82
CA SER A 297 0.06 -24.74 -5.22
C SER A 297 -1.12 -23.78 -5.43
N ASN A 298 -0.99 -22.82 -6.30
CA ASN A 298 -2.00 -21.84 -6.68
C ASN A 298 -2.40 -20.84 -5.58
N GLY A 299 -2.13 -19.60 -5.80
CA GLY A 299 -2.50 -18.50 -4.92
C GLY A 299 -1.33 -17.68 -4.46
N GLU A 300 -1.50 -16.93 -3.39
CA GLU A 300 -0.56 -15.94 -2.91
C GLU A 300 -0.43 -16.00 -1.38
N LEU A 301 0.79 -15.77 -0.88
CA LEU A 301 1.02 -15.53 0.53
C LEU A 301 0.54 -14.12 0.88
N THR A 302 -0.34 -13.98 1.87
CA THR A 302 -0.84 -12.67 2.31
C THR A 302 -0.14 -12.18 3.57
N GLN A 303 0.07 -13.06 4.56
CA GLN A 303 0.71 -12.69 5.82
C GLN A 303 1.58 -13.85 6.35
N LEU A 304 2.71 -13.47 6.94
CA LEU A 304 3.60 -14.38 7.66
C LEU A 304 3.99 -13.73 8.99
N SER A 305 3.77 -14.41 10.11
CA SER A 305 4.05 -13.85 11.43
C SER A 305 4.44 -14.92 12.44
N LEU A 306 5.08 -14.53 13.53
CA LEU A 306 5.53 -15.44 14.60
C LEU A 306 4.99 -15.02 15.96
N SER A 307 4.47 -15.98 16.72
CA SER A 307 4.32 -15.86 18.16
C SER A 307 5.48 -16.54 18.88
N ARG A 308 5.44 -16.57 20.20
CA ARG A 308 6.47 -17.23 21.03
C ARG A 308 6.72 -18.68 20.66
N ASP A 309 5.71 -19.41 20.20
CA ASP A 309 5.75 -20.85 19.99
C ASP A 309 5.27 -21.34 18.63
N SER A 310 4.85 -20.45 17.75
CA SER A 310 4.21 -20.83 16.50
C SER A 310 4.49 -19.85 15.35
N LEU A 311 4.56 -20.41 14.14
CA LEU A 311 4.46 -19.68 12.89
C LEU A 311 2.98 -19.59 12.47
N TYR A 312 2.56 -18.41 12.03
CA TYR A 312 1.24 -18.15 11.46
C TYR A 312 1.38 -17.78 9.98
N VAL A 313 0.58 -18.42 9.16
CA VAL A 313 0.60 -18.27 7.69
C VAL A 313 -0.81 -17.98 7.22
N ALA A 314 -1.05 -16.80 6.68
CA ALA A 314 -2.26 -16.50 5.93
C ALA A 314 -1.92 -16.47 4.44
N TYR A 315 -2.74 -17.13 3.61
CA TYR A 315 -2.52 -17.25 2.19
C TYR A 315 -3.82 -17.49 1.45
N HIS A 316 -3.86 -17.12 0.17
CA HIS A 316 -4.93 -17.50 -0.73
C HIS A 316 -4.61 -18.83 -1.41
N ASN A 317 -5.62 -19.66 -1.56
CA ASN A 317 -5.57 -20.88 -2.36
C ASN A 317 -6.86 -20.99 -3.17
N ALA A 318 -6.73 -20.96 -4.49
CA ALA A 318 -7.86 -21.01 -5.42
C ALA A 318 -8.99 -19.99 -5.09
N GLY A 319 -8.62 -18.77 -4.73
CA GLY A 319 -9.56 -17.68 -4.42
C GLY A 319 -10.14 -17.70 -3.00
N SER A 320 -9.74 -18.65 -2.15
CA SER A 320 -10.19 -18.73 -0.75
C SER A 320 -9.05 -18.36 0.19
N SER A 321 -9.33 -17.52 1.18
CA SER A 321 -8.40 -17.23 2.27
C SER A 321 -8.22 -18.45 3.18
N LYS A 322 -6.98 -18.72 3.54
CA LYS A 322 -6.57 -19.79 4.46
C LYS A 322 -5.70 -19.20 5.56
N PHE A 323 -5.89 -19.65 6.78
CA PHE A 323 -5.09 -19.23 7.91
C PHE A 323 -4.64 -20.45 8.73
N MET A 324 -3.31 -20.58 8.89
CA MET A 324 -2.69 -21.75 9.49
C MET A 324 -1.81 -21.34 10.66
N ARG A 325 -1.85 -22.14 11.73
CA ARG A 325 -0.87 -22.15 12.83
C ARG A 325 0.03 -23.36 12.69
N ILE A 326 1.33 -23.18 12.84
CA ILE A 326 2.36 -24.24 12.79
C ILE A 326 3.20 -24.15 14.07
N PRO A 327 3.01 -25.04 15.05
CA PRO A 327 3.77 -25.03 16.31
C PRO A 327 5.26 -25.35 16.08
N PHE A 328 6.16 -24.65 16.77
CA PHE A 328 7.61 -24.92 16.67
C PHE A 328 8.00 -26.28 17.24
N ALA A 329 7.21 -26.79 18.19
CA ALA A 329 7.42 -28.12 18.76
C ALA A 329 7.21 -29.26 17.73
N ASP A 330 6.33 -29.04 16.76
CA ASP A 330 6.10 -29.96 15.63
C ASP A 330 5.72 -29.17 14.37
N ILE A 331 6.70 -28.82 13.57
CA ILE A 331 6.51 -28.04 12.33
C ILE A 331 5.76 -28.81 11.22
N ARG A 332 5.48 -30.08 11.40
CA ARG A 332 4.66 -30.88 10.49
C ARG A 332 3.17 -30.85 10.85
N HIS A 333 2.85 -30.38 12.04
CA HIS A 333 1.47 -30.24 12.49
C HIS A 333 0.92 -28.87 12.07
N HIS A 334 0.04 -28.86 11.06
CA HIS A 334 -0.59 -27.64 10.54
C HIS A 334 -2.04 -27.57 11.05
N GLN A 335 -2.33 -26.59 11.89
CA GLN A 335 -3.66 -26.35 12.45
C GLN A 335 -4.35 -25.21 11.70
N ALA A 336 -5.52 -25.49 11.09
CA ALA A 336 -6.31 -24.46 10.43
C ALA A 336 -7.05 -23.59 11.46
N ILE A 337 -7.00 -22.27 11.28
CA ILE A 337 -7.83 -21.30 11.99
C ILE A 337 -8.97 -20.90 11.02
N PRO A 338 -10.25 -21.00 11.42
CA PRO A 338 -11.37 -20.78 10.51
C PRO A 338 -11.44 -19.36 9.96
N VAL A 339 -11.55 -19.23 8.63
CA VAL A 339 -11.82 -17.96 7.91
C VAL A 339 -13.04 -18.20 7.02
N PRO A 340 -14.11 -17.39 7.13
CA PRO A 340 -15.25 -17.43 6.21
C PRO A 340 -14.82 -17.20 4.76
N ALA A 341 -15.57 -17.74 3.81
CA ALA A 341 -15.21 -17.70 2.38
C ALA A 341 -15.22 -16.28 1.78
N ASP A 342 -15.99 -15.36 2.38
CA ASP A 342 -16.15 -13.96 1.98
C ASP A 342 -15.28 -12.98 2.79
N GLU A 343 -14.41 -13.51 3.66
CA GLU A 343 -13.48 -12.73 4.47
C GLU A 343 -12.02 -13.10 4.18
N ASP A 344 -11.14 -12.18 4.53
CA ASP A 344 -9.69 -12.34 4.44
C ASP A 344 -9.01 -11.95 5.76
N VAL A 345 -7.81 -12.51 5.99
CA VAL A 345 -6.93 -12.13 7.08
C VAL A 345 -6.04 -10.98 6.60
N SER A 346 -6.38 -9.76 6.99
CA SER A 346 -5.71 -8.56 6.51
C SER A 346 -4.50 -8.12 7.35
N ALA A 347 -4.42 -8.56 8.61
CA ALA A 347 -3.27 -8.31 9.49
C ALA A 347 -3.17 -9.37 10.59
N ILE A 348 -1.95 -9.71 10.97
CA ILE A 348 -1.63 -10.59 12.11
C ILE A 348 -0.74 -9.80 13.06
N PHE A 349 -1.17 -9.62 14.30
CA PHE A 349 -0.44 -8.96 15.36
C PHE A 349 0.00 -10.02 16.37
N ALA A 350 1.23 -10.45 16.22
CA ALA A 350 1.86 -11.47 17.06
C ALA A 350 3.16 -10.94 17.67
N SER A 351 3.56 -11.49 18.80
CA SER A 351 4.79 -11.13 19.50
C SER A 351 5.51 -12.39 19.96
N SER A 352 6.84 -12.35 19.90
CA SER A 352 7.68 -13.44 20.46
C SER A 352 7.51 -13.63 21.97
N ASP A 353 6.88 -12.68 22.68
CA ASP A 353 6.64 -12.75 24.11
C ASP A 353 5.32 -13.44 24.47
N SER A 354 4.40 -13.60 23.50
CA SER A 354 3.07 -14.16 23.70
C SER A 354 2.81 -15.38 22.82
N GLN A 355 2.05 -16.36 23.33
CA GLN A 355 1.46 -17.41 22.50
C GLN A 355 0.20 -16.93 21.80
N ASP A 356 -0.56 -16.05 22.47
CA ASP A 356 -1.78 -15.47 21.94
C ASP A 356 -1.45 -14.48 20.84
N ILE A 357 -2.34 -14.39 19.87
CA ILE A 357 -2.24 -13.41 18.77
C ILE A 357 -3.53 -12.62 18.64
N LEU A 358 -3.40 -11.42 18.09
CA LEU A 358 -4.53 -10.71 17.50
C LEU A 358 -4.41 -10.80 15.98
N PHE A 359 -5.56 -10.83 15.29
CA PHE A 359 -5.58 -10.71 13.85
C PHE A 359 -6.88 -10.08 13.37
N THR A 360 -6.83 -9.42 12.23
CA THR A 360 -7.98 -8.76 11.62
C THR A 360 -8.54 -9.63 10.51
N ARG A 361 -9.87 -9.86 10.52
CA ARG A 361 -10.63 -10.37 9.38
C ARG A 361 -11.53 -9.27 8.84
N GLN A 362 -11.65 -9.21 7.53
CA GLN A 362 -12.55 -8.31 6.82
C GLN A 362 -12.89 -8.88 5.44
N GLY A 363 -13.90 -8.32 4.79
CA GLY A 363 -14.28 -8.68 3.42
C GLY A 363 -14.73 -7.46 2.65
N TRP A 364 -15.18 -7.64 1.41
CA TRP A 364 -15.68 -6.53 0.59
C TRP A 364 -16.85 -5.79 1.24
N LEU A 365 -17.72 -6.53 1.94
CA LEU A 365 -18.92 -6.04 2.62
C LEU A 365 -18.88 -6.32 4.13
N ASN A 366 -17.83 -6.95 4.62
CA ASN A 366 -17.65 -7.29 6.03
C ASN A 366 -16.62 -6.34 6.64
N PRO A 367 -17.02 -5.45 7.55
CA PRO A 367 -16.11 -4.54 8.23
C PRO A 367 -15.00 -5.28 8.98
N PRO A 368 -13.84 -4.63 9.19
CA PRO A 368 -12.74 -5.24 9.91
C PRO A 368 -13.17 -5.56 11.35
N VAL A 369 -12.86 -6.78 11.77
CA VAL A 369 -13.03 -7.27 13.14
C VAL A 369 -11.71 -7.82 13.62
N ILE A 370 -11.26 -7.35 14.78
CA ILE A 370 -10.05 -7.88 15.42
C ILE A 370 -10.43 -9.05 16.31
N TYR A 371 -9.81 -10.20 16.07
CA TYR A 371 -9.98 -11.43 16.84
C TYR A 371 -8.78 -11.64 17.74
N HIS A 372 -9.03 -12.16 18.94
CA HIS A 372 -8.04 -12.72 19.85
C HIS A 372 -8.08 -14.24 19.72
N TYR A 373 -6.96 -14.84 19.37
CA TYR A 373 -6.80 -16.28 19.28
C TYR A 373 -5.86 -16.77 20.37
N GLN A 374 -6.34 -17.70 21.17
CA GLN A 374 -5.66 -18.35 22.29
C GLN A 374 -5.37 -19.81 21.90
N PRO A 375 -4.13 -20.11 21.45
CA PRO A 375 -3.84 -21.44 20.89
C PRO A 375 -3.84 -22.57 21.91
N ALA A 376 -3.60 -22.27 23.18
CA ALA A 376 -3.61 -23.31 24.24
C ALA A 376 -4.97 -24.02 24.37
N ASP A 377 -6.05 -23.24 24.25
CA ASP A 377 -7.43 -23.73 24.41
C ASP A 377 -8.17 -23.75 23.05
N ASN A 378 -7.51 -23.37 21.96
CA ASN A 378 -8.09 -23.19 20.63
C ASN A 378 -9.33 -22.26 20.65
N ILE A 379 -9.26 -21.20 21.45
CA ILE A 379 -10.34 -20.23 21.60
C ILE A 379 -10.14 -19.07 20.64
N LEU A 380 -11.19 -18.74 19.88
CA LEU A 380 -11.27 -17.59 18.99
C LEU A 380 -12.38 -16.64 19.45
N GLN A 381 -12.02 -15.44 19.88
CA GLN A 381 -12.95 -14.44 20.40
C GLN A 381 -12.85 -13.12 19.64
N LYS A 382 -14.00 -12.49 19.36
CA LYS A 382 -14.03 -11.10 18.89
C LYS A 382 -13.59 -10.16 20.00
N THR A 383 -12.78 -9.18 19.64
CA THR A 383 -12.45 -8.08 20.56
C THR A 383 -13.46 -6.93 20.39
N GLU A 384 -13.47 -6.02 21.35
CA GLU A 384 -14.26 -4.78 21.30
C GLU A 384 -13.43 -3.59 20.77
N LEU A 385 -12.26 -3.85 20.17
CA LEU A 385 -11.37 -2.78 19.69
C LEU A 385 -11.98 -1.98 18.55
N ILE A 386 -12.70 -2.64 17.64
CA ILE A 386 -13.48 -2.00 16.57
C ILE A 386 -14.95 -2.28 16.82
N PRO A 387 -15.78 -1.26 17.03
CA PRO A 387 -17.22 -1.45 17.16
C PRO A 387 -17.84 -1.96 15.84
N PRO A 388 -18.91 -2.77 15.90
CA PRO A 388 -19.60 -3.21 14.70
C PRO A 388 -20.27 -2.02 13.99
N LEU A 389 -20.45 -2.12 12.67
CA LEU A 389 -21.29 -1.16 11.93
C LEU A 389 -22.71 -1.14 12.50
N SER A 390 -23.29 0.05 12.55
CA SER A 390 -24.66 0.27 13.02
C SER A 390 -25.73 -0.38 12.12
N GLN A 391 -25.41 -0.60 10.84
CA GLN A 391 -26.30 -1.24 9.86
C GLN A 391 -25.57 -2.35 9.11
N PRO A 392 -26.12 -3.58 9.10
CA PRO A 392 -25.55 -4.67 8.30
C PRO A 392 -25.75 -4.41 6.80
N LEU A 393 -24.79 -4.83 5.99
CA LEU A 393 -24.79 -4.64 4.53
C LEU A 393 -25.46 -5.82 3.78
N THR A 394 -26.48 -6.41 4.37
CA THR A 394 -27.18 -7.59 3.84
C THR A 394 -27.90 -7.37 2.50
N ASP A 395 -28.17 -6.12 2.14
CA ASP A 395 -28.79 -5.75 0.86
C ASP A 395 -27.83 -5.80 -0.33
N TYR A 396 -26.54 -5.95 -0.06
CA TYR A 396 -25.51 -5.98 -1.09
C TYR A 396 -25.02 -7.41 -1.34
N VAL A 397 -24.37 -7.59 -2.48
CA VAL A 397 -23.77 -8.85 -2.90
C VAL A 397 -22.42 -8.59 -3.55
N THR A 398 -21.50 -9.50 -3.31
CA THR A 398 -20.24 -9.61 -4.04
C THR A 398 -20.35 -10.78 -5.01
N GLU A 399 -19.98 -10.55 -6.26
CA GLU A 399 -19.99 -11.55 -7.32
C GLU A 399 -18.62 -11.56 -8.02
N GLU A 400 -18.01 -12.73 -8.19
CA GLU A 400 -16.79 -12.87 -8.97
C GLU A 400 -17.10 -13.38 -10.37
N LYS A 401 -16.51 -12.74 -11.38
CA LYS A 401 -16.57 -13.10 -12.79
C LYS A 401 -15.20 -13.37 -13.34
N TRP A 402 -15.16 -14.18 -14.37
CA TRP A 402 -13.96 -14.46 -15.12
C TRP A 402 -14.11 -13.95 -16.54
N VAL A 403 -13.30 -12.96 -16.89
CA VAL A 403 -13.34 -12.30 -18.21
C VAL A 403 -12.24 -12.90 -19.08
N THR A 404 -12.61 -13.46 -20.21
CA THR A 404 -11.64 -14.05 -21.15
C THR A 404 -11.12 -12.99 -22.11
N THR A 405 -9.80 -12.84 -22.18
CA THR A 405 -9.12 -11.97 -23.15
C THR A 405 -9.04 -12.64 -24.54
N ALA A 406 -8.62 -11.86 -25.55
CA ALA A 406 -8.38 -12.40 -26.89
C ALA A 406 -7.27 -13.46 -26.92
N GLU A 407 -6.33 -13.41 -25.96
CA GLU A 407 -5.24 -14.37 -25.79
C GLU A 407 -5.65 -15.61 -24.97
N ASN A 408 -6.96 -15.77 -24.70
CA ASN A 408 -7.51 -16.84 -23.88
C ASN A 408 -7.04 -16.82 -22.42
N VAL A 409 -6.62 -15.66 -21.90
CA VAL A 409 -6.31 -15.45 -20.48
C VAL A 409 -7.60 -15.13 -19.74
N ARG A 410 -7.81 -15.74 -18.58
CA ARG A 410 -8.96 -15.49 -17.71
C ARG A 410 -8.59 -14.48 -16.64
N VAL A 411 -9.19 -13.31 -16.69
CA VAL A 411 -8.99 -12.19 -15.75
C VAL A 411 -10.11 -12.20 -14.72
N PRO A 412 -9.82 -12.24 -13.40
CA PRO A 412 -10.85 -12.13 -12.37
C PRO A 412 -11.42 -10.71 -12.33
N LEU A 413 -12.70 -10.59 -12.11
CA LEU A 413 -13.44 -9.33 -11.99
C LEU A 413 -14.42 -9.44 -10.82
N THR A 414 -14.17 -8.70 -9.77
CA THR A 414 -15.09 -8.61 -8.62
C THR A 414 -16.11 -7.52 -8.85
N LEU A 415 -17.38 -7.86 -8.66
CA LEU A 415 -18.52 -6.94 -8.75
C LEU A 415 -19.18 -6.82 -7.38
N ILE A 416 -19.42 -5.59 -6.93
CA ILE A 416 -20.11 -5.29 -5.67
C ILE A 416 -21.28 -4.39 -5.99
N TYR A 417 -22.49 -4.78 -5.60
CA TYR A 417 -23.70 -4.03 -5.93
C TYR A 417 -24.89 -4.42 -5.05
N ARG A 418 -25.93 -3.60 -5.06
CA ARG A 418 -27.18 -3.90 -4.35
C ARG A 418 -27.96 -5.03 -5.04
N LYS A 419 -28.50 -5.97 -4.26
CA LYS A 419 -29.33 -7.07 -4.78
C LYS A 419 -30.47 -6.54 -5.63
N GLY A 420 -30.77 -7.26 -6.73
CA GLY A 420 -31.90 -6.91 -7.61
C GLY A 420 -31.64 -5.77 -8.60
N ILE A 421 -30.37 -5.45 -8.91
CA ILE A 421 -30.06 -4.47 -9.97
C ILE A 421 -30.64 -4.90 -11.32
N ALA A 422 -31.02 -3.91 -12.13
CA ALA A 422 -31.42 -4.16 -13.52
C ALA A 422 -30.19 -4.55 -14.37
N ARG A 423 -30.37 -5.57 -15.23
CA ARG A 423 -29.36 -5.98 -16.21
C ARG A 423 -29.75 -5.55 -17.61
N ASP A 424 -29.91 -4.24 -17.78
CA ASP A 424 -30.35 -3.61 -19.03
C ASP A 424 -29.35 -2.57 -19.57
N GLY A 425 -28.20 -2.42 -18.89
CA GLY A 425 -27.17 -1.44 -19.21
C GLY A 425 -27.39 -0.05 -18.60
N SER A 426 -28.41 0.13 -17.78
CA SER A 426 -28.77 1.43 -17.21
C SER A 426 -28.01 1.78 -15.93
N VAL A 427 -27.38 0.81 -15.26
CA VAL A 427 -26.77 1.01 -13.94
C VAL A 427 -25.39 1.66 -14.07
N PRO A 428 -25.15 2.82 -13.42
CA PRO A 428 -23.84 3.41 -13.34
C PRO A 428 -22.84 2.49 -12.66
N THR A 429 -21.66 2.36 -13.27
CA THR A 429 -20.62 1.46 -12.79
C THR A 429 -19.30 2.21 -12.68
N TRP A 430 -18.60 2.01 -11.56
CA TRP A 430 -17.22 2.44 -11.35
C TRP A 430 -16.30 1.23 -11.48
N LEU A 431 -15.49 1.19 -12.53
CA LEU A 431 -14.47 0.17 -12.76
C LEU A 431 -13.10 0.70 -12.34
N THR A 432 -12.36 -0.08 -11.57
CA THR A 432 -11.01 0.25 -11.10
C THR A 432 -10.06 -0.93 -11.23
N ALA A 433 -8.75 -0.64 -11.29
CA ALA A 433 -7.67 -1.62 -11.20
C ALA A 433 -6.38 -0.95 -10.72
N TYR A 434 -5.45 -1.74 -10.20
CA TYR A 434 -4.09 -1.30 -9.90
C TYR A 434 -3.05 -1.91 -10.83
N GLY A 435 -2.92 -3.24 -10.85
CA GLY A 435 -2.17 -4.03 -11.83
C GLY A 435 -0.69 -3.71 -11.93
N ALA A 436 0.00 -3.49 -10.81
CA ALA A 436 1.42 -3.19 -10.78
C ALA A 436 2.08 -3.72 -9.51
N TYR A 437 3.40 -3.91 -9.55
CA TYR A 437 4.28 -4.31 -8.44
C TYR A 437 3.89 -5.62 -7.74
N GLY A 438 3.08 -6.46 -8.36
CA GLY A 438 2.53 -7.65 -7.71
C GLY A 438 1.59 -7.34 -6.54
N VAL A 439 1.08 -6.10 -6.46
CA VAL A 439 0.14 -5.71 -5.41
C VAL A 439 -1.23 -6.29 -5.72
N SER A 440 -1.76 -7.08 -4.80
CA SER A 440 -3.08 -7.69 -4.92
C SER A 440 -4.15 -6.83 -4.27
N THR A 441 -5.28 -6.76 -4.92
CA THR A 441 -6.49 -6.14 -4.36
C THR A 441 -7.34 -7.23 -3.70
N PHE A 442 -7.08 -7.49 -2.42
CA PHE A 442 -7.82 -8.46 -1.62
C PHE A 442 -9.15 -7.93 -1.10
N PRO A 443 -10.07 -8.83 -0.67
CA PRO A 443 -11.26 -8.44 0.05
C PRO A 443 -10.93 -7.56 1.26
N SER A 444 -11.26 -6.29 1.15
CA SER A 444 -11.04 -5.29 2.19
C SER A 444 -12.25 -4.39 2.28
N PHE A 445 -12.67 -4.09 3.49
CA PHE A 445 -13.75 -3.15 3.72
C PHE A 445 -13.28 -1.71 3.49
N ASP A 446 -14.09 -0.94 2.78
CA ASP A 446 -13.79 0.45 2.49
C ASP A 446 -15.09 1.27 2.47
N LEU A 447 -15.18 2.23 3.37
CA LEU A 447 -16.33 3.14 3.46
C LEU A 447 -16.55 3.96 2.19
N THR A 448 -15.49 4.21 1.44
CA THR A 448 -15.56 4.94 0.17
C THR A 448 -16.45 4.24 -0.83
N ARG A 449 -16.32 2.91 -0.89
CA ARG A 449 -17.12 2.05 -1.77
C ARG A 449 -18.59 2.11 -1.38
N LEU A 450 -18.85 2.15 -0.06
CA LEU A 450 -20.23 2.22 0.45
C LEU A 450 -20.93 3.50 0.03
N LEU A 451 -20.22 4.63 0.02
CA LEU A 451 -20.78 5.90 -0.44
C LEU A 451 -21.29 5.82 -1.90
N TRP A 452 -20.57 5.12 -2.78
CA TRP A 452 -20.99 4.86 -4.17
C TRP A 452 -22.14 3.85 -4.26
N LEU A 453 -22.02 2.74 -3.52
CA LEU A 453 -22.99 1.64 -3.53
C LEU A 453 -24.36 2.08 -2.99
N GLU A 454 -24.38 2.95 -1.98
CA GLU A 454 -25.64 3.49 -1.41
C GLU A 454 -26.42 4.33 -2.42
N GLN A 455 -25.75 4.93 -3.40
CA GLN A 455 -26.40 5.64 -4.49
C GLN A 455 -26.94 4.70 -5.58
N GLY A 456 -26.73 3.40 -5.47
CA GLY A 456 -27.21 2.39 -6.41
C GLY A 456 -26.25 2.08 -7.55
N GLY A 457 -25.00 2.52 -7.46
CA GLY A 457 -23.94 2.19 -8.42
C GLY A 457 -23.39 0.78 -8.24
N ILE A 458 -22.78 0.23 -9.29
CA ILE A 458 -21.95 -0.97 -9.24
C ILE A 458 -20.48 -0.53 -9.03
N LEU A 459 -19.77 -1.20 -8.13
CA LEU A 459 -18.31 -1.14 -8.07
C LEU A 459 -17.76 -2.41 -8.72
N ALA A 460 -16.86 -2.23 -9.67
CA ALA A 460 -16.16 -3.30 -10.38
C ALA A 460 -14.66 -3.18 -10.16
N ILE A 461 -13.99 -4.26 -9.75
CA ILE A 461 -12.56 -4.31 -9.50
C ILE A 461 -11.95 -5.36 -10.43
N ALA A 462 -11.14 -4.91 -11.39
CA ALA A 462 -10.47 -5.80 -12.32
C ALA A 462 -9.09 -6.20 -11.77
N HIS A 463 -8.90 -7.50 -11.57
CA HIS A 463 -7.65 -8.08 -11.06
C HIS A 463 -6.72 -8.39 -12.24
N VAL A 464 -6.25 -7.33 -12.89
CA VAL A 464 -5.49 -7.43 -14.13
C VAL A 464 -4.07 -7.96 -13.91
N ARG A 465 -3.46 -8.53 -14.96
CA ARG A 465 -2.03 -8.89 -14.93
C ARG A 465 -1.17 -7.72 -14.49
N GLY A 466 -0.10 -8.01 -13.76
CA GLY A 466 0.74 -7.00 -13.07
C GLY A 466 0.42 -6.84 -11.58
N GLY A 467 -0.78 -7.25 -11.13
CA GLY A 467 -1.11 -7.51 -9.73
C GLY A 467 -0.57 -8.87 -9.27
N GLY A 468 -0.83 -9.23 -8.00
CA GLY A 468 -0.38 -10.48 -7.38
C GLY A 468 -1.48 -11.54 -7.21
N GLU A 469 -2.74 -11.23 -7.54
CA GLU A 469 -3.92 -12.01 -7.17
C GLU A 469 -3.88 -13.48 -7.61
N MET A 470 -3.19 -13.76 -8.72
CA MET A 470 -2.98 -15.12 -9.23
C MET A 470 -1.54 -15.62 -9.01
N GLY A 471 -0.79 -14.94 -8.13
CA GLY A 471 0.59 -15.26 -7.80
C GLY A 471 1.64 -14.49 -8.64
N PRO A 472 2.93 -14.74 -8.38
CA PRO A 472 4.03 -14.01 -9.00
C PRO A 472 4.07 -14.05 -10.53
N GLU A 473 3.60 -15.14 -11.16
CA GLU A 473 3.51 -15.22 -12.63
C GLU A 473 2.50 -14.23 -13.21
N TRP A 474 1.45 -13.92 -12.46
CA TRP A 474 0.46 -12.91 -12.83
C TRP A 474 1.10 -11.52 -12.85
N HIS A 475 1.95 -11.22 -11.86
CA HIS A 475 2.77 -10.02 -11.84
C HIS A 475 3.73 -9.97 -13.03
N GLU A 476 4.51 -11.03 -13.25
CA GLU A 476 5.46 -11.10 -14.36
C GLU A 476 4.80 -10.97 -15.75
N ALA A 477 3.54 -11.40 -15.87
CA ALA A 477 2.77 -11.27 -17.10
C ALA A 477 2.24 -9.86 -17.38
N GLY A 478 2.38 -8.92 -16.44
CA GLY A 478 1.91 -7.53 -16.55
C GLY A 478 2.97 -6.49 -16.18
N ARG A 479 4.27 -6.82 -16.16
CA ARG A 479 5.33 -5.86 -15.88
C ARG A 479 6.28 -5.63 -17.05
N ALA A 480 7.04 -4.56 -17.02
CA ALA A 480 8.05 -4.15 -18.01
C ALA A 480 7.50 -4.18 -19.44
N ASP A 481 8.10 -4.99 -20.32
CA ASP A 481 7.68 -5.13 -21.72
C ASP A 481 6.29 -5.76 -21.90
N LYS A 482 5.74 -6.36 -20.84
CA LYS A 482 4.40 -6.96 -20.81
C LYS A 482 3.34 -6.07 -20.14
N LYS A 483 3.67 -4.83 -19.74
CA LYS A 483 2.73 -3.92 -19.07
C LYS A 483 1.48 -3.61 -19.91
N GLU A 484 1.56 -3.71 -21.22
CA GLU A 484 0.40 -3.57 -22.11
C GLU A 484 -0.70 -4.61 -21.84
N ASN A 485 -0.36 -5.78 -21.29
CA ASN A 485 -1.33 -6.80 -20.91
C ASN A 485 -2.28 -6.31 -19.82
N SER A 486 -1.76 -5.57 -18.82
CA SER A 486 -2.60 -4.97 -17.76
C SER A 486 -3.66 -4.02 -18.34
N ILE A 487 -3.27 -3.24 -19.34
CA ILE A 487 -4.15 -2.27 -20.03
C ILE A 487 -5.21 -3.01 -20.84
N THR A 488 -4.79 -4.03 -21.58
CA THR A 488 -5.70 -4.86 -22.42
C THR A 488 -6.71 -5.61 -21.56
N ASP A 489 -6.26 -6.19 -20.45
CA ASP A 489 -7.13 -6.87 -19.48
C ASP A 489 -8.22 -5.92 -18.94
N PHE A 490 -7.82 -4.71 -18.56
CA PHE A 490 -8.74 -3.69 -18.06
C PHE A 490 -9.79 -3.27 -19.09
N ILE A 491 -9.35 -3.01 -20.33
CA ILE A 491 -10.26 -2.68 -21.43
C ILE A 491 -11.23 -3.84 -21.68
N ARG A 492 -10.75 -5.08 -21.63
CA ARG A 492 -11.61 -6.25 -21.83
C ARG A 492 -12.63 -6.42 -20.69
N CYS A 493 -12.25 -6.09 -19.45
CA CYS A 493 -13.23 -6.04 -18.35
C CYS A 493 -14.30 -4.96 -18.57
N ALA A 494 -13.92 -3.79 -19.08
CA ALA A 494 -14.87 -2.74 -19.43
C ALA A 494 -15.85 -3.20 -20.53
N GLU A 495 -15.36 -3.81 -21.60
CA GLU A 495 -16.17 -4.39 -22.66
C GLU A 495 -17.13 -5.48 -22.12
N TYR A 496 -16.62 -6.38 -21.26
CA TYR A 496 -17.45 -7.41 -20.63
C TYR A 496 -18.63 -6.83 -19.85
N LEU A 497 -18.39 -5.77 -19.06
CA LEU A 497 -19.45 -5.11 -18.28
C LEU A 497 -20.55 -4.53 -19.18
N ILE A 498 -20.17 -3.97 -20.35
CA ILE A 498 -21.09 -3.42 -21.34
C ILE A 498 -21.82 -4.54 -22.07
N ASP A 499 -21.10 -5.53 -22.60
CA ASP A 499 -21.65 -6.66 -23.35
C ASP A 499 -22.63 -7.49 -22.51
N SER A 500 -22.32 -7.65 -21.21
CA SER A 500 -23.16 -8.37 -20.24
C SER A 500 -24.29 -7.51 -19.64
N ARG A 501 -24.44 -6.28 -20.13
CA ARG A 501 -25.49 -5.34 -19.72
C ARG A 501 -25.52 -4.99 -18.22
N TYR A 502 -24.37 -5.06 -17.55
CA TYR A 502 -24.26 -4.46 -16.22
C TYR A 502 -24.33 -2.94 -16.30
N THR A 503 -23.75 -2.37 -17.36
CA THR A 503 -23.67 -0.94 -17.61
C THR A 503 -23.67 -0.66 -19.12
N SER A 504 -23.48 0.61 -19.48
CA SER A 504 -23.30 1.06 -20.88
C SER A 504 -22.17 2.10 -20.93
N PRO A 505 -21.64 2.42 -22.12
CA PRO A 505 -20.58 3.43 -22.25
C PRO A 505 -20.91 4.79 -21.62
N SER A 506 -22.19 5.19 -21.64
CA SER A 506 -22.66 6.43 -21.01
C SER A 506 -22.77 6.36 -19.48
N LYS A 507 -22.63 5.17 -18.90
CA LYS A 507 -22.77 4.87 -17.47
C LYS A 507 -21.50 4.29 -16.84
N LEU A 508 -20.47 3.98 -17.63
CA LEU A 508 -19.23 3.40 -17.16
C LEU A 508 -18.22 4.50 -16.83
N ALA A 509 -17.94 4.69 -15.56
CA ALA A 509 -16.84 5.50 -15.06
C ALA A 509 -15.64 4.63 -14.72
N ILE A 510 -14.41 5.15 -14.91
CA ILE A 510 -13.18 4.44 -14.54
C ILE A 510 -12.34 5.27 -13.59
N GLY A 511 -11.66 4.59 -12.66
CA GLY A 511 -10.78 5.21 -11.68
C GLY A 511 -9.46 4.47 -11.50
N GLY A 512 -8.38 5.21 -11.24
CA GLY A 512 -7.07 4.62 -10.94
C GLY A 512 -6.17 5.57 -10.18
N GLU A 513 -5.26 5.02 -9.39
CA GLU A 513 -4.34 5.75 -8.53
C GLU A 513 -2.89 5.33 -8.82
N SER A 514 -1.95 6.28 -8.72
CA SER A 514 -0.51 5.98 -8.81
C SER A 514 -0.17 5.22 -10.11
N ALA A 515 0.42 4.03 -10.02
CA ALA A 515 0.67 3.16 -11.18
C ALA A 515 -0.61 2.69 -11.88
N GLY A 516 -1.75 2.56 -11.16
CA GLY A 516 -3.06 2.32 -11.76
C GLY A 516 -3.51 3.44 -12.71
N GLY A 517 -2.95 4.64 -12.56
CA GLY A 517 -3.11 5.75 -13.49
C GLY A 517 -2.58 5.44 -14.89
N ILE A 518 -1.55 4.59 -15.04
CA ILE A 518 -1.07 4.10 -16.34
C ILE A 518 -2.20 3.34 -17.05
N ILE A 519 -2.82 2.40 -16.33
CA ILE A 519 -3.86 1.52 -16.88
C ILE A 519 -5.07 2.33 -17.31
N VAL A 520 -5.57 3.18 -16.40
CA VAL A 520 -6.77 4.00 -16.64
C VAL A 520 -6.52 5.08 -17.68
N GLY A 521 -5.36 5.75 -17.63
CA GLY A 521 -4.96 6.75 -18.61
C GLY A 521 -4.80 6.16 -20.01
N MET A 522 -4.17 4.99 -20.12
CA MET A 522 -4.02 4.30 -21.40
C MET A 522 -5.35 3.71 -21.91
N ALA A 523 -6.20 3.18 -21.04
CA ALA A 523 -7.54 2.72 -21.44
C ALA A 523 -8.36 3.88 -22.03
N MET A 524 -8.36 5.03 -21.37
CA MET A 524 -9.00 6.24 -21.87
C MET A 524 -8.44 6.69 -23.23
N THR A 525 -7.14 6.66 -23.42
CA THR A 525 -6.53 7.11 -24.68
C THR A 525 -6.74 6.14 -25.83
N ARG A 526 -6.82 4.84 -25.54
CA ARG A 526 -7.04 3.77 -26.55
C ARG A 526 -8.52 3.64 -26.94
N ARG A 527 -9.42 3.63 -25.97
CA ARG A 527 -10.85 3.34 -26.12
C ARG A 527 -11.73 4.38 -25.41
N PRO A 528 -11.61 5.68 -25.75
CA PRO A 528 -12.34 6.76 -25.07
C PRO A 528 -13.88 6.61 -25.16
N GLU A 529 -14.38 5.93 -26.19
CA GLU A 529 -15.80 5.73 -26.43
C GLU A 529 -16.48 4.79 -25.42
N LEU A 530 -15.70 4.01 -24.66
CA LEU A 530 -16.25 3.08 -23.66
C LEU A 530 -16.64 3.78 -22.35
N PHE A 531 -16.19 5.02 -22.10
CA PHE A 531 -16.22 5.62 -20.78
C PHE A 531 -17.00 6.94 -20.74
N SER A 532 -17.82 7.10 -19.72
CA SER A 532 -18.54 8.34 -19.42
C SER A 532 -17.74 9.35 -18.62
N ALA A 533 -16.81 8.86 -17.78
CA ALA A 533 -15.97 9.67 -16.88
C ALA A 533 -14.69 8.92 -16.49
N VAL A 534 -13.64 9.69 -16.20
CA VAL A 534 -12.34 9.17 -15.77
C VAL A 534 -11.87 9.95 -14.56
N ALA A 535 -11.49 9.28 -13.47
CA ALA A 535 -10.81 9.89 -12.33
C ALA A 535 -9.42 9.26 -12.14
N ILE A 536 -8.39 10.09 -12.05
CA ILE A 536 -7.01 9.62 -11.84
C ILE A 536 -6.39 10.39 -10.68
N ASP A 537 -6.00 9.65 -9.65
CA ASP A 537 -5.35 10.20 -8.47
C ASP A 537 -3.85 9.94 -8.51
N ALA A 538 -3.05 11.01 -8.37
CA ALA A 538 -1.58 10.94 -8.35
C ALA A 538 -1.00 10.01 -9.42
N GLY A 539 -1.57 10.02 -10.65
CA GLY A 539 -1.33 9.00 -11.67
C GLY A 539 -0.01 9.16 -12.42
N MET A 540 0.66 8.04 -12.71
CA MET A 540 1.81 7.98 -13.62
C MET A 540 1.31 8.09 -15.06
N LEU A 541 1.31 9.31 -15.61
CA LEU A 541 0.68 9.63 -16.91
C LEU A 541 1.69 9.93 -18.02
N ASN A 542 2.97 10.19 -17.69
CA ASN A 542 4.04 10.46 -18.62
C ASN A 542 5.27 9.57 -18.32
N THR A 543 5.09 8.27 -18.52
CA THR A 543 6.08 7.22 -18.15
C THR A 543 7.39 7.35 -18.92
N SER A 544 7.39 7.92 -20.14
CA SER A 544 8.62 8.17 -20.90
C SER A 544 9.57 9.18 -20.24
N ARG A 545 9.13 9.84 -19.15
CA ARG A 545 9.91 10.78 -18.33
C ARG A 545 10.15 10.25 -16.91
N LEU A 546 10.20 8.95 -16.77
CA LEU A 546 10.41 8.28 -15.49
C LEU A 546 11.73 8.67 -14.80
N ASP A 547 12.75 9.01 -15.59
CA ASP A 547 14.05 9.51 -15.13
C ASP A 547 13.99 10.89 -14.43
N ASN A 548 12.91 11.65 -14.64
CA ASN A 548 12.69 12.96 -14.00
C ASN A 548 11.84 12.91 -12.73
N ILE A 549 11.53 11.72 -12.24
CA ILE A 549 10.84 11.51 -10.96
C ILE A 549 11.88 11.23 -9.88
N PRO A 550 11.78 11.80 -8.67
CA PRO A 550 12.75 11.59 -7.60
C PRO A 550 13.07 10.12 -7.30
N ILE A 551 12.04 9.26 -7.31
CA ILE A 551 12.19 7.82 -7.09
C ILE A 551 12.06 7.00 -8.39
N GLY A 552 12.31 7.61 -9.55
CA GLY A 552 12.11 6.97 -10.86
C GLY A 552 12.88 5.66 -11.03
N VAL A 553 14.11 5.61 -10.53
CA VAL A 553 14.97 4.41 -10.58
C VAL A 553 14.29 3.18 -9.96
N MET A 554 13.54 3.36 -8.86
CA MET A 554 12.86 2.28 -8.16
C MET A 554 11.71 1.65 -8.95
N ASN A 555 11.29 2.30 -10.05
CA ASN A 555 10.22 1.82 -10.92
C ASN A 555 10.76 1.12 -12.19
N TYR A 556 12.09 1.09 -12.40
CA TYR A 556 12.67 0.56 -13.63
C TYR A 556 12.40 -0.94 -13.84
N ASP A 557 12.40 -1.70 -12.76
CA ASP A 557 12.11 -3.14 -12.82
C ASP A 557 10.64 -3.41 -13.16
N GLU A 558 9.74 -2.55 -12.70
CA GLU A 558 8.30 -2.69 -12.94
C GLU A 558 7.87 -2.17 -14.31
N LEU A 559 8.41 -1.04 -14.75
CA LEU A 559 7.92 -0.32 -15.92
C LEU A 559 8.88 -0.35 -17.12
N GLY A 560 10.14 -0.71 -16.89
CA GLY A 560 11.23 -0.63 -17.85
C GLY A 560 12.18 0.54 -17.58
N SER A 561 13.46 0.32 -17.89
CA SER A 561 14.51 1.32 -17.64
C SER A 561 14.65 2.30 -18.81
N PRO A 562 14.58 3.63 -18.60
CA PRO A 562 14.86 4.62 -19.63
C PRO A 562 16.33 4.63 -20.10
N LEU A 563 17.21 3.93 -19.39
CA LEU A 563 18.63 3.82 -19.72
C LEU A 563 18.89 2.80 -20.86
N THR A 564 17.93 1.90 -21.13
CA THR A 564 18.04 0.90 -22.20
C THR A 564 17.14 1.23 -23.39
N PRO A 565 17.52 0.87 -24.63
CA PRO A 565 16.67 1.08 -25.81
C PRO A 565 15.29 0.39 -25.68
N SER A 566 15.26 -0.85 -25.22
CA SER A 566 14.02 -1.64 -25.03
C SER A 566 13.15 -1.02 -23.96
N GLY A 567 13.72 -0.63 -22.82
CA GLY A 567 12.95 0.01 -21.74
C GLY A 567 12.35 1.36 -22.15
N ARG A 568 13.09 2.17 -22.93
CA ARG A 568 12.53 3.41 -23.52
C ARG A 568 11.33 3.14 -24.41
N LEU A 569 11.40 2.11 -25.26
CA LEU A 569 10.27 1.73 -26.11
C LEU A 569 9.06 1.28 -25.27
N ASN A 570 9.29 0.50 -24.23
CA ASN A 570 8.23 0.06 -23.34
C ASN A 570 7.56 1.24 -22.62
N LEU A 571 8.35 2.16 -22.07
CA LEU A 571 7.83 3.37 -21.42
C LEU A 571 7.00 4.24 -22.38
N LEU A 572 7.40 4.34 -23.67
CA LEU A 572 6.62 5.06 -24.68
C LEU A 572 5.28 4.36 -24.99
N LYS A 573 5.22 3.04 -24.99
CA LYS A 573 3.98 2.29 -25.28
C LYS A 573 2.89 2.48 -24.21
N ILE A 574 3.30 2.77 -22.97
CA ILE A 574 2.41 2.93 -21.82
C ILE A 574 2.32 4.39 -21.33
N ASP A 575 2.72 5.34 -22.16
CA ASP A 575 2.73 6.79 -21.86
C ASP A 575 1.41 7.44 -22.27
N ALA A 576 0.49 7.60 -21.34
CA ALA A 576 -0.83 8.15 -21.61
C ALA A 576 -0.76 9.59 -22.16
N TYR A 577 0.17 10.42 -21.67
CA TYR A 577 0.37 11.80 -22.16
C TYR A 577 0.71 11.84 -23.65
N ARG A 578 1.58 10.94 -24.11
CA ARG A 578 2.00 10.86 -25.51
C ARG A 578 0.95 10.23 -26.44
N HIS A 579 0.02 9.48 -25.88
CA HIS A 579 -1.08 8.86 -26.64
C HIS A 579 -2.30 9.78 -26.80
N LEU A 580 -2.27 10.99 -26.23
CA LEU A 580 -3.28 12.00 -26.48
C LEU A 580 -3.12 12.59 -27.89
N VAL A 581 -4.15 12.45 -28.72
CA VAL A 581 -4.18 12.94 -30.10
C VAL A 581 -5.39 13.85 -30.33
N PRO A 582 -5.25 14.94 -31.16
CA PRO A 582 -6.31 15.93 -31.34
C PRO A 582 -7.60 15.38 -31.99
N GLU A 583 -7.49 14.30 -32.76
CA GLU A 583 -8.60 13.73 -33.54
C GLU A 583 -9.58 12.92 -32.68
N LYS A 584 -9.22 12.59 -31.44
CA LYS A 584 -10.06 11.81 -30.53
C LYS A 584 -10.83 12.70 -29.56
N ARG A 585 -12.08 12.30 -29.28
CA ARG A 585 -12.89 12.90 -28.22
C ARG A 585 -12.72 12.08 -26.95
N TYR A 586 -12.14 12.68 -25.93
CA TYR A 586 -11.95 12.04 -24.62
C TYR A 586 -13.13 12.31 -23.69
N PRO A 587 -13.44 11.38 -22.77
CA PRO A 587 -14.44 11.61 -21.73
C PRO A 587 -14.03 12.73 -20.76
N PRO A 588 -14.95 13.28 -19.97
CA PRO A 588 -14.61 14.15 -18.85
C PRO A 588 -13.61 13.51 -17.89
N VAL A 589 -12.64 14.28 -17.41
CA VAL A 589 -11.55 13.80 -16.55
C VAL A 589 -11.49 14.62 -15.27
N LEU A 590 -11.37 13.95 -14.14
CA LEU A 590 -10.99 14.50 -12.84
C LEU A 590 -9.59 14.00 -12.50
N LEU A 591 -8.65 14.91 -12.34
CA LEU A 591 -7.27 14.61 -11.95
C LEU A 591 -7.03 15.16 -10.55
N THR A 592 -6.51 14.34 -9.64
CA THR A 592 -6.16 14.77 -8.30
C THR A 592 -4.67 14.60 -8.05
N VAL A 593 -4.06 15.50 -7.28
CA VAL A 593 -2.61 15.50 -7.03
C VAL A 593 -2.26 16.22 -5.73
N GLY A 594 -1.36 15.66 -4.95
CA GLY A 594 -0.72 16.36 -3.83
C GLY A 594 0.47 17.18 -4.32
N LEU A 595 0.58 18.46 -3.90
CA LEU A 595 1.68 19.33 -4.36
C LEU A 595 3.06 18.92 -3.83
N HIS A 596 3.10 18.10 -2.80
CA HIS A 596 4.33 17.56 -2.19
C HIS A 596 4.60 16.09 -2.56
N ASP A 597 3.90 15.57 -3.59
CA ASP A 597 4.10 14.20 -4.05
C ASP A 597 5.51 14.02 -4.63
N GLN A 598 6.29 13.14 -3.99
CA GLN A 598 7.64 12.79 -4.40
C GLN A 598 7.73 11.42 -5.07
N ARG A 599 6.65 10.63 -5.05
CA ARG A 599 6.56 9.34 -5.75
C ARG A 599 6.16 9.53 -7.20
N VAL A 600 5.09 10.32 -7.40
CA VAL A 600 4.60 10.70 -8.73
C VAL A 600 4.57 12.23 -8.79
N SER A 601 5.60 12.81 -9.38
CA SER A 601 5.77 14.27 -9.40
C SER A 601 4.53 15.00 -9.94
N PRO A 602 4.09 16.11 -9.32
CA PRO A 602 2.87 16.83 -9.68
C PRO A 602 2.81 17.30 -11.13
N TRP A 603 3.96 17.48 -11.77
CA TRP A 603 4.04 17.86 -13.18
C TRP A 603 3.44 16.81 -14.13
N GLN A 604 3.36 15.53 -13.75
CA GLN A 604 2.72 14.50 -14.56
C GLN A 604 1.23 14.79 -14.76
N THR A 605 0.53 15.08 -13.68
CA THR A 605 -0.88 15.50 -13.69
C THR A 605 -1.03 16.82 -14.44
N ALA A 606 -0.16 17.80 -14.19
CA ALA A 606 -0.22 19.11 -14.84
C ALA A 606 -0.06 19.02 -16.36
N LYS A 607 0.94 18.28 -16.85
CA LYS A 607 1.18 18.09 -18.29
C LYS A 607 0.01 17.39 -18.96
N PHE A 608 -0.52 16.34 -18.35
CA PHE A 608 -1.64 15.58 -18.91
C PHE A 608 -2.89 16.46 -19.02
N ALA A 609 -3.22 17.21 -17.96
CA ALA A 609 -4.33 18.16 -17.98
C ALA A 609 -4.15 19.24 -19.05
N ALA A 610 -2.97 19.88 -19.10
CA ALA A 610 -2.68 20.93 -20.08
C ALA A 610 -2.79 20.42 -21.52
N ARG A 611 -2.33 19.20 -21.79
CA ARG A 611 -2.44 18.59 -23.11
C ARG A 611 -3.88 18.28 -23.49
N LEU A 612 -4.69 17.78 -22.54
CA LEU A 612 -6.13 17.58 -22.77
C LEU A 612 -6.87 18.89 -23.08
N GLU A 613 -6.51 19.97 -22.38
CA GLU A 613 -7.07 21.31 -22.66
C GLU A 613 -6.67 21.83 -24.05
N GLU A 614 -5.38 21.67 -24.43
CA GLU A 614 -4.84 22.11 -25.72
C GLU A 614 -5.54 21.44 -26.91
N ILE A 615 -5.72 20.13 -26.85
CA ILE A 615 -6.37 19.36 -27.92
C ILE A 615 -7.88 19.59 -27.99
N GLY A 616 -8.43 20.46 -27.14
CA GLY A 616 -9.83 20.83 -27.18
C GLY A 616 -10.77 19.69 -26.80
N SER A 617 -10.31 18.75 -25.96
CA SER A 617 -11.18 17.70 -25.43
C SER A 617 -12.31 18.33 -24.60
N PRO A 618 -13.55 18.26 -25.08
CA PRO A 618 -14.48 19.37 -24.88
C PRO A 618 -15.31 19.32 -23.61
N ARG A 619 -15.12 18.39 -22.69
CA ARG A 619 -16.21 18.19 -21.74
C ARG A 619 -15.93 18.48 -20.28
N SER A 620 -14.75 18.70 -19.89
CA SER A 620 -14.22 19.24 -18.65
C SER A 620 -12.97 18.48 -18.20
N VAL A 621 -11.87 19.15 -18.22
CA VAL A 621 -10.67 18.73 -17.50
C VAL A 621 -10.74 19.41 -16.14
N LEU A 622 -10.97 18.63 -15.10
CA LEU A 622 -11.02 19.11 -13.73
C LEU A 622 -9.74 18.68 -13.03
N VAL A 623 -9.13 19.59 -12.29
CA VAL A 623 -7.89 19.32 -11.54
C VAL A 623 -8.07 19.76 -10.10
N LEU A 624 -7.84 18.87 -9.16
CA LEU A 624 -7.77 19.15 -7.72
C LEU A 624 -6.32 19.01 -7.23
N ALA A 625 -5.77 20.09 -6.73
CA ALA A 625 -4.43 20.13 -6.16
C ALA A 625 -4.51 20.33 -4.65
N TYR A 626 -4.02 19.35 -3.90
CA TYR A 626 -4.00 19.38 -2.45
C TYR A 626 -2.69 20.01 -1.97
N ARG A 627 -2.80 21.17 -1.31
CA ARG A 627 -1.65 21.99 -0.95
C ARG A 627 -0.74 21.37 0.10
N GLN A 628 -1.29 20.56 0.97
CA GLN A 628 -0.58 19.88 2.04
C GLN A 628 -0.37 18.39 1.76
N GLY A 629 -0.98 17.85 0.71
CA GLY A 629 -0.90 16.45 0.33
C GLY A 629 0.42 16.10 -0.35
N GLY A 630 0.93 14.90 -0.03
CA GLY A 630 2.00 14.20 -0.75
C GLY A 630 1.40 13.20 -1.74
N HIS A 631 1.99 12.00 -1.82
CA HIS A 631 1.42 10.89 -2.60
C HIS A 631 0.08 10.42 -2.02
N SER A 632 -0.03 10.44 -0.71
CA SER A 632 -1.29 10.24 0.02
C SER A 632 -1.80 11.58 0.56
N ALA A 633 -3.06 11.64 0.94
CA ALA A 633 -3.63 12.80 1.61
C ALA A 633 -2.88 13.09 2.91
N ALA A 634 -2.66 14.37 3.21
CA ALA A 634 -1.97 14.78 4.44
C ALA A 634 -2.85 14.62 5.70
N THR A 635 -4.17 14.66 5.51
CA THR A 635 -5.16 14.52 6.58
C THR A 635 -6.35 13.69 6.12
N TYR A 636 -7.09 13.11 7.05
CA TYR A 636 -8.36 12.43 6.72
C TYR A 636 -9.36 13.37 6.05
N ALA A 637 -9.49 14.60 6.53
CA ALA A 637 -10.38 15.60 5.91
C ALA A 637 -10.03 15.87 4.44
N GLU A 638 -8.75 15.80 4.08
CA GLU A 638 -8.30 15.91 2.69
C GLU A 638 -8.66 14.64 1.91
N ALA A 639 -8.46 13.46 2.50
CA ALA A 639 -8.86 12.18 1.91
C ALA A 639 -10.37 12.11 1.66
N ASP A 640 -11.17 12.51 2.66
CA ASP A 640 -12.63 12.55 2.60
C ASP A 640 -13.12 13.50 1.53
N SER A 641 -12.55 14.72 1.49
CA SER A 641 -12.89 15.69 0.44
C SER A 641 -12.61 15.14 -0.95
N LYS A 642 -11.43 14.53 -1.15
CA LYS A 642 -11.04 13.91 -2.42
C LYS A 642 -12.02 12.81 -2.84
N LEU A 643 -12.42 11.97 -1.89
CA LEU A 643 -13.38 10.92 -2.12
C LEU A 643 -14.75 11.47 -2.52
N VAL A 644 -15.30 12.38 -1.70
CA VAL A 644 -16.61 13.00 -1.96
C VAL A 644 -16.62 13.69 -3.31
N ASP A 645 -15.53 14.37 -3.67
CA ASP A 645 -15.38 15.03 -4.97
C ASP A 645 -15.33 14.03 -6.12
N THR A 646 -14.64 12.89 -5.96
CA THR A 646 -14.58 11.82 -6.97
C THR A 646 -15.95 11.17 -7.17
N VAL A 647 -16.63 10.78 -6.09
CA VAL A 647 -17.98 10.19 -6.15
C VAL A 647 -18.97 11.20 -6.73
N SER A 648 -18.91 12.47 -6.31
CA SER A 648 -19.77 13.53 -6.86
C SER A 648 -19.57 13.73 -8.36
N PHE A 649 -18.32 13.68 -8.83
CA PHE A 649 -17.99 13.77 -10.24
C PHE A 649 -18.54 12.58 -11.04
N PHE A 650 -18.40 11.36 -10.52
CA PHE A 650 -18.95 10.17 -11.18
C PHE A 650 -20.47 10.19 -11.23
N ILE A 651 -21.15 10.56 -10.15
CA ILE A 651 -22.62 10.75 -10.13
C ILE A 651 -23.05 11.74 -11.21
N TRP A 652 -22.38 12.89 -11.29
CA TRP A 652 -22.67 13.90 -12.29
C TRP A 652 -22.52 13.40 -13.73
N LYS A 653 -21.45 12.69 -14.02
CA LYS A 653 -21.11 12.31 -15.39
C LYS A 653 -21.82 11.03 -15.86
N THR A 654 -22.16 10.15 -14.94
CA THR A 654 -22.97 8.94 -15.25
C THR A 654 -24.46 9.20 -15.20
N GLY A 655 -24.89 10.36 -14.64
CA GLY A 655 -26.31 10.69 -14.45
C GLY A 655 -26.99 9.76 -13.43
N LEU A 656 -26.25 9.38 -12.37
CA LEU A 656 -26.80 8.66 -11.23
C LEU A 656 -27.68 9.62 -10.42
N HIS A 657 -28.88 9.18 -10.04
CA HIS A 657 -29.76 9.97 -9.18
C HIS A 657 -29.39 9.75 -7.72
N VAL A 658 -29.04 10.83 -7.02
CA VAL A 658 -28.77 10.78 -5.58
C VAL A 658 -30.09 10.51 -4.84
N GLN A 659 -30.09 9.47 -4.02
CA GLN A 659 -31.23 9.15 -3.16
C GLN A 659 -31.16 10.02 -1.92
N ASP A 660 -32.15 10.88 -1.73
CA ASP A 660 -32.39 11.55 -0.46
C ASP A 660 -32.79 10.49 0.59
N ARG A 661 -31.90 10.17 1.50
CA ARG A 661 -32.16 9.27 2.64
C ARG A 661 -32.30 10.07 3.93
#